data_ac230c00f6ae14c5a7681a10459bde3f
#
_entry.id   ac230c00f6ae14c5a7681a10459bde3f
#
_cell.length_a   1.000
_cell.length_b   1.000
_cell.length_c   1.000
_cell.angle_alpha   90.00
_cell.angle_beta   90.00
_cell.angle_gamma   90.00
#
_symmetry.space_group_name_H-M   'P 1'
#
loop_
_entity.id
_entity.type
_entity.pdbx_description
1 polymer ?
#
loop_
_entity_poly.entity_id
_entity_poly.type
_entity_poly.pdbx_seq_one_letter_code
_entity_poly.pdbx_strand_id
1 'polypeptide(L)'
;MPFDHTKIEPKWQKYWDENKTFKTDCYDDSKPKYYCMDMFPYPSGNGLHVGHPEGYTATDIVSRMKRMQGHNVLHPMGFDSFGLPAEQFAIQTGHHPAEFTKKNIDVFRKQIKSLGFSYDWDREIATSDPEYYKWTQWIFTKLYDQGLAYIDEIPVNWCPELKAVLANEEVIDGKSERGGYPVIRKPMRQWVLKITEYAERLLADLDDLDWPEATKQMQRNWIGKSIGANVDFKIDGTNKVFTVFTTRCDTLFGATYCVMAPEHPYVEEITTDAQKADVEAYKESCASKSDLERTELNKDKTGVFTGAYAINPVNGKKIPIWISDYVLASYGTGAIMAVPAHDDRDYEFAKKFGIEIIPVLEGGNIEEEAYTEDGVHINSEWLNGLGKQEAIDKMVDWLQEHHCGQKKVSYKLRDWLFSRQRYWGEPIPIVHMEDGTMRTVPVEELPLELPATKNFQPHDSGESPLANCEDWLEVEIDGQKGRRETNTMPQWAGSCWYYIRYIDPHNSEQICDPKLLDKWLPVDLYVGGAEHAVLHLLYSRFWHKVLYDCGVVKCKEPWQRLVHQGMILGDNNEKMSKSRGNVVNPDDIVASHGADSLRLYEMFMGPLEASLPWSTNGLDGSRKWLDRVYRLMIETGKLSDENDHSLDRVYHQTVKKVTDDFEKLGFNTAISQMMIFINECYKAEHVYKEYAENFIKMLSCIAPHICEEMWQQLGHNDSIAYEPWPTYDEKMLVSDTVQMGIQVNGKLRAKIEVAKDADDEAVKELAFQQENVKAHTDGKNIVKVIVVKNKIVNIVVK
;
A
#
# COMPACT_ATOMS: atom_id res chain seq x y z
N MET A 1 44.95 0.18 -0.91
CA MET A 1 44.10 0.48 -2.07
C MET A 1 42.66 0.40 -1.63
N PRO A 2 41.75 1.24 -2.11
CA PRO A 2 40.36 1.05 -1.85
C PRO A 2 39.93 -0.36 -2.30
N PHE A 3 38.95 -0.98 -1.64
CA PHE A 3 38.54 -2.32 -2.04
C PHE A 3 37.95 -2.32 -3.46
N ASP A 4 38.26 -3.35 -4.23
CA ASP A 4 37.78 -3.50 -5.61
C ASP A 4 36.43 -4.23 -5.65
N HIS A 5 35.32 -3.45 -5.66
CA HIS A 5 33.99 -3.99 -5.69
C HIS A 5 33.73 -4.88 -6.91
N THR A 6 34.40 -4.60 -8.05
CA THR A 6 34.18 -5.38 -9.28
C THR A 6 34.66 -6.83 -9.17
N LYS A 7 35.51 -7.13 -8.18
CA LYS A 7 36.01 -8.47 -7.87
C LYS A 7 35.32 -9.06 -6.62
N ILE A 8 35.16 -8.24 -5.59
CA ILE A 8 34.67 -8.67 -4.29
C ILE A 8 33.16 -9.03 -4.35
N GLU A 9 32.33 -8.20 -4.97
CA GLU A 9 30.88 -8.44 -5.03
C GLU A 9 30.53 -9.71 -5.80
N PRO A 10 31.04 -9.98 -7.02
CA PRO A 10 30.78 -11.24 -7.70
C PRO A 10 31.32 -12.47 -6.97
N LYS A 11 32.47 -12.36 -6.25
CA LYS A 11 33.02 -13.43 -5.44
C LYS A 11 32.02 -13.88 -4.38
N TRP A 12 31.47 -12.94 -3.61
CA TRP A 12 30.56 -13.28 -2.51
C TRP A 12 29.17 -13.67 -2.98
N GLN A 13 28.65 -13.08 -4.05
CA GLN A 13 27.41 -13.52 -4.69
C GLN A 13 27.50 -14.99 -5.14
N LYS A 14 28.61 -15.36 -5.79
CA LYS A 14 28.89 -16.75 -6.15
C LYS A 14 28.94 -17.66 -4.93
N TYR A 15 29.63 -17.24 -3.87
CA TYR A 15 29.72 -18.01 -2.62
C TYR A 15 28.36 -18.30 -2.03
N TRP A 16 27.48 -17.28 -1.92
CA TRP A 16 26.14 -17.44 -1.37
C TRP A 16 25.25 -18.33 -2.23
N ASP A 17 25.35 -18.22 -3.54
CA ASP A 17 24.61 -19.08 -4.48
C ASP A 17 25.03 -20.55 -4.38
N GLU A 18 26.33 -20.82 -4.39
CA GLU A 18 26.89 -22.19 -4.35
C GLU A 18 26.63 -22.88 -3.00
N ASN A 19 26.71 -22.14 -1.90
CA ASN A 19 26.47 -22.67 -0.55
C ASN A 19 25.01 -22.59 -0.11
N LYS A 20 24.14 -21.99 -0.93
CA LYS A 20 22.75 -21.75 -0.56
C LYS A 20 22.62 -21.12 0.84
N THR A 21 23.45 -20.12 1.10
CA THR A 21 23.67 -19.52 2.42
C THR A 21 22.37 -19.03 3.06
N PHE A 22 21.40 -18.57 2.27
CA PHE A 22 20.14 -18.00 2.77
C PHE A 22 18.94 -18.94 2.59
N LYS A 23 19.19 -20.24 2.33
CA LYS A 23 18.14 -21.22 2.24
C LYS A 23 17.45 -21.40 3.60
N THR A 24 16.11 -21.41 3.57
CA THR A 24 15.26 -21.58 4.75
C THR A 24 14.72 -23.00 4.80
N ASP A 25 14.92 -23.69 5.92
CA ASP A 25 14.18 -24.90 6.24
C ASP A 25 12.90 -24.52 7.01
N CYS A 26 11.77 -24.52 6.32
CA CYS A 26 10.50 -24.15 6.92
C CYS A 26 10.00 -25.12 7.99
N TYR A 27 10.53 -26.36 8.02
CA TYR A 27 10.19 -27.38 9.04
C TYR A 27 11.05 -27.32 10.30
N ASP A 28 12.13 -26.53 10.31
CA ASP A 28 13.00 -26.38 11.48
C ASP A 28 12.28 -25.61 12.60
N ASP A 29 11.90 -26.32 13.66
CA ASP A 29 11.24 -25.76 14.85
C ASP A 29 12.21 -25.39 15.98
N SER A 30 13.53 -25.55 15.76
CA SER A 30 14.56 -25.25 16.77
C SER A 30 14.73 -23.74 17.03
N LYS A 31 14.27 -22.92 16.12
CA LYS A 31 14.39 -21.46 16.15
C LYS A 31 13.03 -20.79 15.97
N PRO A 32 12.78 -19.62 16.59
CA PRO A 32 11.59 -18.85 16.32
C PRO A 32 11.56 -18.40 14.85
N LYS A 33 10.38 -18.41 14.22
CA LYS A 33 10.22 -17.99 12.85
C LYS A 33 10.28 -16.46 12.72
N TYR A 34 10.75 -15.98 11.59
CA TYR A 34 10.57 -14.61 11.15
C TYR A 34 10.33 -14.55 9.64
N TYR A 35 9.15 -14.13 9.25
CA TYR A 35 8.75 -14.04 7.86
C TYR A 35 8.75 -12.58 7.40
N CYS A 36 9.72 -12.23 6.57
CA CYS A 36 9.93 -10.89 6.04
C CYS A 36 9.83 -10.92 4.52
N MET A 37 9.02 -10.06 3.93
CA MET A 37 8.89 -10.03 2.49
C MET A 37 8.61 -8.62 1.94
N ASP A 38 8.94 -8.48 0.65
CA ASP A 38 8.67 -7.32 -0.17
C ASP A 38 7.44 -7.55 -1.04
N MET A 39 6.80 -6.46 -1.47
CA MET A 39 5.92 -6.53 -2.62
C MET A 39 6.78 -6.86 -3.84
N PHE A 40 6.49 -7.99 -4.48
CA PHE A 40 7.30 -8.48 -5.60
C PHE A 40 7.14 -7.62 -6.86
N PRO A 41 8.20 -7.52 -7.69
CA PRO A 41 8.17 -6.65 -8.85
C PRO A 41 7.39 -7.25 -10.02
N TYR A 42 6.89 -6.36 -10.88
CA TYR A 42 6.44 -6.70 -12.23
C TYR A 42 7.64 -6.63 -13.20
N PRO A 43 8.03 -7.72 -13.87
CA PRO A 43 9.20 -7.76 -14.72
C PRO A 43 8.96 -7.04 -16.06
N SER A 44 9.06 -5.72 -16.08
CA SER A 44 8.95 -4.90 -17.27
C SER A 44 10.19 -4.98 -18.15
N GLY A 45 10.08 -4.67 -19.45
CA GLY A 45 11.19 -4.76 -20.42
C GLY A 45 12.40 -3.86 -20.16
N ASN A 46 12.39 -3.12 -19.09
CA ASN A 46 13.43 -2.11 -18.82
C ASN A 46 14.29 -2.39 -17.59
N GLY A 47 14.02 -3.47 -16.90
CA GLY A 47 14.69 -3.79 -15.67
C GLY A 47 14.26 -2.88 -14.50
N LEU A 48 15.00 -2.99 -13.39
CA LEU A 48 14.81 -2.20 -12.19
C LEU A 48 15.27 -0.74 -12.41
N HIS A 49 14.65 0.18 -11.65
CA HIS A 49 15.21 1.51 -11.38
C HIS A 49 15.63 1.59 -9.91
N VAL A 50 16.40 2.61 -9.53
CA VAL A 50 16.95 2.74 -8.15
C VAL A 50 15.92 2.84 -7.04
N GLY A 51 14.66 3.10 -7.35
CA GLY A 51 13.58 3.07 -6.34
C GLY A 51 13.18 1.67 -5.86
N HIS A 52 13.47 0.61 -6.63
CA HIS A 52 13.16 -0.77 -6.21
C HIS A 52 14.08 -1.26 -5.08
N PRO A 53 15.43 -1.07 -5.16
CA PRO A 53 16.31 -1.55 -4.11
C PRO A 53 16.10 -0.94 -2.73
N GLU A 54 15.45 0.20 -2.61
CA GLU A 54 15.19 0.85 -1.32
C GLU A 54 14.40 -0.06 -0.37
N GLY A 55 13.23 -0.55 -0.80
CA GLY A 55 12.43 -1.49 -0.02
C GLY A 55 13.14 -2.83 0.19
N TYR A 56 13.78 -3.35 -0.85
CA TYR A 56 14.51 -4.63 -0.79
C TYR A 56 15.70 -4.58 0.17
N THR A 57 16.41 -3.46 0.22
CA THR A 57 17.49 -3.24 1.18
C THR A 57 16.95 -3.19 2.61
N ALA A 58 15.83 -2.51 2.84
CA ALA A 58 15.19 -2.42 4.14
C ALA A 58 14.84 -3.81 4.71
N THR A 59 14.16 -4.64 3.93
CA THR A 59 13.81 -6.01 4.33
C THR A 59 15.04 -6.90 4.49
N ASP A 60 16.06 -6.70 3.67
CA ASP A 60 17.31 -7.46 3.76
C ASP A 60 18.08 -7.16 5.03
N ILE A 61 18.16 -5.90 5.45
CA ILE A 61 18.79 -5.49 6.73
C ILE A 61 18.09 -6.19 7.90
N VAL A 62 16.77 -6.13 7.96
CA VAL A 62 16.00 -6.77 9.02
C VAL A 62 16.17 -8.29 8.99
N SER A 63 16.12 -8.91 7.83
CA SER A 63 16.29 -10.34 7.66
C SER A 63 17.68 -10.81 8.14
N ARG A 64 18.73 -10.08 7.80
CA ARG A 64 20.10 -10.38 8.24
C ARG A 64 20.26 -10.23 9.75
N MET A 65 19.75 -9.15 10.34
CA MET A 65 19.73 -8.95 11.78
C MET A 65 18.99 -10.09 12.49
N LYS A 66 17.80 -10.45 12.03
CA LYS A 66 16.99 -11.54 12.62
C LYS A 66 17.69 -12.90 12.56
N ARG A 67 18.43 -13.22 11.49
CA ARG A 67 19.27 -14.45 11.44
C ARG A 67 20.34 -14.43 12.51
N MET A 68 21.05 -13.30 12.67
CA MET A 68 22.05 -13.13 13.71
C MET A 68 21.45 -13.16 15.13
N GLN A 69 20.20 -12.78 15.28
CA GLN A 69 19.43 -12.88 16.53
C GLN A 69 18.89 -14.29 16.79
N GLY A 70 19.19 -15.25 15.93
CA GLY A 70 18.84 -16.66 16.11
C GLY A 70 17.46 -17.07 15.58
N HIS A 71 16.83 -16.26 14.74
CA HIS A 71 15.57 -16.62 14.09
C HIS A 71 15.79 -17.51 12.86
N ASN A 72 14.80 -18.35 12.58
CA ASN A 72 14.64 -19.01 11.28
C ASN A 72 13.91 -17.99 10.35
N VAL A 73 14.64 -17.42 9.40
CA VAL A 73 14.16 -16.31 8.57
C VAL A 73 13.71 -16.82 7.20
N LEU A 74 12.48 -16.50 6.83
CA LEU A 74 11.96 -16.68 5.47
C LEU A 74 11.96 -15.32 4.77
N HIS A 75 12.83 -15.17 3.76
CA HIS A 75 13.00 -13.96 2.96
C HIS A 75 12.96 -14.34 1.48
N PRO A 76 11.75 -14.46 0.88
CA PRO A 76 11.56 -14.94 -0.50
C PRO A 76 11.52 -13.79 -1.50
N MET A 77 11.67 -14.13 -2.78
CA MET A 77 11.47 -13.23 -3.92
C MET A 77 10.81 -13.99 -5.07
N GLY A 78 10.02 -13.26 -5.86
CA GLY A 78 9.34 -13.77 -7.04
C GLY A 78 8.91 -12.64 -7.97
N PHE A 79 8.02 -12.97 -8.91
CA PHE A 79 7.64 -12.04 -9.97
C PHE A 79 6.13 -12.08 -10.22
N ASP A 80 5.54 -10.90 -10.24
CA ASP A 80 4.17 -10.71 -10.74
C ASP A 80 4.25 -10.58 -12.26
N SER A 81 3.87 -11.62 -12.99
CA SER A 81 4.28 -11.79 -14.38
C SER A 81 3.14 -11.90 -15.39
N PHE A 82 1.88 -11.88 -14.95
CA PHE A 82 0.74 -11.64 -15.83
C PHE A 82 0.48 -10.15 -16.02
N GLY A 83 -0.28 -9.78 -17.02
CA GLY A 83 -0.76 -8.42 -17.20
C GLY A 83 -0.61 -7.84 -18.60
N LEU A 84 -1.16 -6.66 -18.78
CA LEU A 84 -1.31 -5.98 -20.08
C LEU A 84 0.00 -5.67 -20.81
N PRO A 85 1.12 -5.28 -20.16
CA PRO A 85 2.33 -4.93 -20.90
C PRO A 85 2.89 -6.06 -21.75
N ALA A 86 2.89 -7.30 -21.24
CA ALA A 86 3.37 -8.47 -22.01
C ALA A 86 2.43 -8.82 -23.15
N GLU A 87 1.11 -8.72 -22.96
CA GLU A 87 0.13 -8.94 -24.02
C GLU A 87 0.24 -7.90 -25.14
N GLN A 88 0.39 -6.63 -24.81
CA GLN A 88 0.58 -5.58 -25.82
C GLN A 88 1.87 -5.77 -26.63
N PHE A 89 2.93 -6.22 -25.99
CA PHE A 89 4.14 -6.61 -26.69
C PHE A 89 3.87 -7.75 -27.68
N ALA A 90 3.10 -8.76 -27.26
CA ALA A 90 2.71 -9.86 -28.13
C ALA A 90 1.87 -9.40 -29.33
N ILE A 91 0.90 -8.52 -29.12
CA ILE A 91 0.07 -7.93 -30.17
C ILE A 91 0.91 -7.16 -31.19
N GLN A 92 1.91 -6.37 -30.70
CA GLN A 92 2.76 -5.53 -31.55
C GLN A 92 3.81 -6.31 -32.33
N THR A 93 4.35 -7.37 -31.74
CA THR A 93 5.52 -8.09 -32.30
C THR A 93 5.19 -9.44 -32.88
N GLY A 94 4.05 -10.02 -32.55
CA GLY A 94 3.67 -11.39 -32.89
C GLY A 94 4.38 -12.48 -32.10
N HIS A 95 5.20 -12.09 -31.08
CA HIS A 95 5.86 -13.05 -30.20
C HIS A 95 4.97 -13.40 -29.00
N HIS A 96 5.10 -14.65 -28.52
CA HIS A 96 4.30 -15.12 -27.38
C HIS A 96 4.65 -14.34 -26.10
N PRO A 97 3.67 -13.89 -25.27
CA PRO A 97 3.95 -13.08 -24.07
C PRO A 97 4.81 -13.80 -23.03
N ALA A 98 4.75 -15.15 -22.98
CA ALA A 98 5.59 -15.95 -22.09
C ALA A 98 7.10 -15.77 -22.37
N GLU A 99 7.50 -15.64 -23.65
CA GLU A 99 8.91 -15.45 -24.04
C GLU A 99 9.43 -14.10 -23.53
N PHE A 100 8.65 -13.07 -23.74
CA PHE A 100 8.94 -11.72 -23.24
C PHE A 100 9.05 -11.71 -21.71
N THR A 101 8.06 -12.31 -21.04
CA THR A 101 8.01 -12.40 -19.57
C THR A 101 9.22 -13.14 -19.03
N LYS A 102 9.57 -14.30 -19.58
CA LYS A 102 10.74 -15.08 -19.16
C LYS A 102 12.04 -14.30 -19.29
N LYS A 103 12.24 -13.64 -20.42
CA LYS A 103 13.41 -12.79 -20.64
C LYS A 103 13.53 -11.66 -19.62
N ASN A 104 12.40 -11.02 -19.30
CA ASN A 104 12.37 -9.95 -18.33
C ASN A 104 12.61 -10.45 -16.90
N ILE A 105 12.06 -11.58 -16.52
CA ILE A 105 12.35 -12.24 -15.24
C ILE A 105 13.84 -12.51 -15.10
N ASP A 106 14.50 -13.03 -16.14
CA ASP A 106 15.94 -13.31 -16.12
C ASP A 106 16.77 -12.04 -15.89
N VAL A 107 16.38 -10.91 -16.52
CA VAL A 107 17.00 -9.60 -16.29
C VAL A 107 16.82 -9.13 -14.85
N PHE A 108 15.59 -9.14 -14.34
CA PHE A 108 15.28 -8.71 -12.97
C PHE A 108 16.02 -9.57 -11.93
N ARG A 109 16.00 -10.89 -12.11
CA ARG A 109 16.70 -11.83 -11.21
C ARG A 109 18.19 -11.51 -11.16
N LYS A 110 18.83 -11.27 -12.32
CA LYS A 110 20.23 -10.90 -12.39
C LYS A 110 20.51 -9.58 -11.67
N GLN A 111 19.67 -8.58 -11.87
CA GLN A 111 19.81 -7.27 -11.20
C GLN A 111 19.65 -7.40 -9.69
N ILE A 112 18.61 -8.11 -9.22
CA ILE A 112 18.37 -8.33 -7.79
C ILE A 112 19.53 -9.07 -7.13
N LYS A 113 20.04 -10.13 -7.78
CA LYS A 113 21.19 -10.88 -7.28
C LYS A 113 22.46 -10.04 -7.21
N SER A 114 22.67 -9.12 -8.15
CA SER A 114 23.83 -8.24 -8.16
C SER A 114 23.88 -7.26 -6.99
N LEU A 115 22.73 -7.03 -6.33
CA LEU A 115 22.61 -6.17 -5.15
C LEU A 115 22.88 -6.90 -3.82
N GLY A 116 23.10 -8.21 -3.86
CA GLY A 116 23.55 -9.00 -2.72
C GLY A 116 22.52 -9.23 -1.62
N PHE A 117 21.24 -9.24 -1.96
CA PHE A 117 20.18 -9.51 -1.01
C PHE A 117 20.16 -10.98 -0.55
N SER A 118 19.73 -11.21 0.69
CA SER A 118 19.67 -12.54 1.32
C SER A 118 18.33 -13.24 1.03
N TYR A 119 17.90 -13.26 -0.23
CA TYR A 119 16.72 -14.01 -0.63
C TYR A 119 17.01 -15.51 -0.74
N ASP A 120 16.01 -16.31 -0.38
CA ASP A 120 16.00 -17.76 -0.64
C ASP A 120 15.46 -18.02 -2.06
N TRP A 121 16.36 -18.08 -3.04
CA TRP A 121 16.01 -18.26 -4.45
C TRP A 121 15.43 -19.61 -4.80
N ASP A 122 15.57 -20.63 -3.92
CA ASP A 122 14.87 -21.91 -4.12
C ASP A 122 13.34 -21.76 -3.99
N ARG A 123 12.86 -20.60 -3.50
CA ARG A 123 11.45 -20.26 -3.33
C ARG A 123 10.93 -19.28 -4.34
N GLU A 124 11.69 -19.01 -5.40
CA GLU A 124 11.25 -18.13 -6.48
C GLU A 124 9.97 -18.66 -7.11
N ILE A 125 9.01 -17.76 -7.32
CA ILE A 125 7.75 -17.98 -8.00
C ILE A 125 7.54 -16.95 -9.11
N ALA A 126 6.73 -17.30 -10.10
CA ALA A 126 6.19 -16.37 -11.07
C ALA A 126 4.69 -16.62 -11.22
N THR A 127 3.89 -15.59 -11.15
CA THR A 127 2.41 -15.73 -11.17
C THR A 127 1.88 -16.31 -12.48
N SER A 128 2.67 -16.21 -13.57
CA SER A 128 2.34 -16.79 -14.89
C SER A 128 2.77 -18.24 -15.08
N ASP A 129 3.44 -18.84 -14.10
CA ASP A 129 3.78 -20.26 -14.16
C ASP A 129 2.55 -21.13 -13.91
N PRO A 130 2.27 -22.14 -14.74
CA PRO A 130 1.12 -23.04 -14.58
C PRO A 130 1.05 -23.70 -13.19
N GLU A 131 2.18 -24.11 -12.62
CA GLU A 131 2.25 -24.69 -11.27
C GLU A 131 1.86 -23.69 -10.17
N TYR A 132 2.08 -22.41 -10.42
CA TYR A 132 1.63 -21.35 -9.51
C TYR A 132 0.14 -21.05 -9.72
N TYR A 133 -0.28 -20.71 -10.93
CA TYR A 133 -1.66 -20.26 -11.15
C TYR A 133 -2.70 -21.39 -11.07
N LYS A 134 -2.28 -22.68 -11.07
CA LYS A 134 -3.12 -23.80 -10.63
C LYS A 134 -3.87 -23.46 -9.34
N TRP A 135 -3.16 -22.89 -8.37
CA TRP A 135 -3.72 -22.60 -7.06
C TRP A 135 -4.48 -21.27 -7.03
N THR A 136 -4.15 -20.32 -7.88
CA THR A 136 -5.00 -19.14 -8.12
C THR A 136 -6.37 -19.57 -8.66
N GLN A 137 -6.39 -20.48 -9.60
CA GLN A 137 -7.61 -21.08 -10.15
C GLN A 137 -8.38 -21.88 -9.09
N TRP A 138 -7.68 -22.65 -8.27
CA TRP A 138 -8.30 -23.39 -7.17
C TRP A 138 -8.97 -22.46 -6.15
N ILE A 139 -8.36 -21.33 -5.79
CA ILE A 139 -9.00 -20.34 -4.91
C ILE A 139 -10.26 -19.78 -5.56
N PHE A 140 -10.23 -19.51 -6.86
CA PHE A 140 -11.43 -19.07 -7.57
C PHE A 140 -12.56 -20.09 -7.48
N THR A 141 -12.26 -21.39 -7.61
CA THR A 141 -13.30 -22.44 -7.44
C THR A 141 -13.91 -22.40 -6.03
N LYS A 142 -13.12 -22.11 -4.99
CA LYS A 142 -13.62 -21.93 -3.62
C LYS A 142 -14.53 -20.72 -3.48
N LEU A 143 -14.16 -19.60 -4.11
CA LEU A 143 -15.02 -18.40 -4.18
C LEU A 143 -16.35 -18.72 -4.87
N TYR A 144 -16.31 -19.44 -5.98
CA TYR A 144 -17.50 -19.84 -6.73
C TYR A 144 -18.40 -20.77 -5.92
N ASP A 145 -17.84 -21.82 -5.31
CA ASP A 145 -18.58 -22.80 -4.50
C ASP A 145 -19.29 -22.15 -3.29
N GLN A 146 -18.75 -21.07 -2.76
CA GLN A 146 -19.35 -20.29 -1.67
C GLN A 146 -20.33 -19.22 -2.15
N GLY A 147 -20.58 -19.11 -3.46
CA GLY A 147 -21.45 -18.09 -4.03
C GLY A 147 -20.88 -16.68 -3.96
N LEU A 148 -19.55 -16.54 -3.79
CA LEU A 148 -18.84 -15.26 -3.73
C LEU A 148 -18.38 -14.78 -5.12
N ALA A 149 -18.36 -15.66 -6.12
CA ALA A 149 -18.11 -15.33 -7.51
C ALA A 149 -19.39 -15.52 -8.33
N TYR A 150 -19.80 -14.51 -9.06
CA TYR A 150 -21.03 -14.51 -9.87
C TYR A 150 -20.84 -13.70 -11.16
N ILE A 151 -21.75 -13.89 -12.11
CA ILE A 151 -21.79 -13.13 -13.35
C ILE A 151 -22.90 -12.09 -13.28
N ASP A 152 -22.58 -10.87 -13.73
CA ASP A 152 -23.56 -9.79 -13.83
C ASP A 152 -23.29 -8.95 -15.08
N GLU A 153 -24.32 -8.27 -15.58
CA GLU A 153 -24.19 -7.25 -16.60
C GLU A 153 -23.94 -5.89 -15.94
N ILE A 154 -22.71 -5.44 -16.03
CA ILE A 154 -22.32 -4.16 -15.42
C ILE A 154 -21.76 -3.19 -16.46
N PRO A 155 -22.00 -1.88 -16.30
CA PRO A 155 -21.41 -0.87 -17.15
C PRO A 155 -19.89 -0.83 -16.95
N VAL A 156 -19.14 -1.14 -17.99
CA VAL A 156 -17.66 -1.13 -18.01
C VAL A 156 -17.13 -0.03 -18.90
N ASN A 157 -15.89 0.36 -18.68
CA ASN A 157 -15.19 1.31 -19.55
C ASN A 157 -14.69 0.57 -20.79
N TRP A 158 -15.43 0.62 -21.86
CA TRP A 158 -15.11 -0.03 -23.13
C TRP A 158 -14.36 0.93 -24.05
N CYS A 159 -13.19 0.53 -24.51
CA CYS A 159 -12.44 1.25 -25.55
C CYS A 159 -12.59 0.52 -26.90
N PRO A 160 -13.37 1.07 -27.87
CA PRO A 160 -13.58 0.40 -29.16
C PRO A 160 -12.29 0.20 -29.97
N GLU A 161 -11.36 1.15 -29.90
CA GLU A 161 -10.09 1.09 -30.63
C GLU A 161 -9.15 0.01 -30.08
N LEU A 162 -9.11 -0.14 -28.76
CA LEU A 162 -8.32 -1.18 -28.10
C LEU A 162 -9.08 -2.51 -28.02
N LYS A 163 -10.37 -2.51 -28.35
CA LYS A 163 -11.29 -3.67 -28.17
C LYS A 163 -11.16 -4.29 -26.78
N ALA A 164 -11.05 -3.45 -25.75
CA ALA A 164 -10.76 -3.89 -24.40
C ALA A 164 -11.59 -3.11 -23.35
N VAL A 165 -11.90 -3.81 -22.25
CA VAL A 165 -12.41 -3.19 -21.03
C VAL A 165 -11.22 -2.64 -20.26
N LEU A 166 -11.33 -1.39 -19.83
CA LEU A 166 -10.31 -0.69 -19.07
C LEU A 166 -10.76 -0.52 -17.60
N ALA A 167 -9.82 -0.65 -16.68
CA ALA A 167 -10.04 -0.29 -15.29
C ALA A 167 -10.21 1.24 -15.16
N ASN A 168 -10.79 1.71 -14.06
CA ASN A 168 -11.00 3.16 -13.87
C ASN A 168 -9.68 3.93 -13.89
N GLU A 169 -8.60 3.32 -13.40
CA GLU A 169 -7.25 3.90 -13.37
C GLU A 169 -6.61 4.02 -14.77
N GLU A 170 -7.12 3.26 -15.75
CA GLU A 170 -6.66 3.25 -17.14
C GLU A 170 -7.41 4.28 -18.00
N VAL A 171 -8.33 5.06 -17.41
CA VAL A 171 -9.13 6.09 -18.11
C VAL A 171 -8.82 7.46 -17.52
N ILE A 172 -8.36 8.38 -18.38
CA ILE A 172 -8.04 9.76 -18.01
C ILE A 172 -8.83 10.68 -18.95
N ASP A 173 -9.65 11.56 -18.40
CA ASP A 173 -10.48 12.51 -19.16
C ASP A 173 -11.31 11.83 -20.27
N GLY A 174 -11.92 10.67 -19.97
CA GLY A 174 -12.76 9.92 -20.92
C GLY A 174 -11.99 9.22 -22.05
N LYS A 175 -10.67 9.14 -21.94
CA LYS A 175 -9.78 8.49 -22.91
C LYS A 175 -8.90 7.43 -22.24
N SER A 176 -8.49 6.45 -23.01
CA SER A 176 -7.51 5.46 -22.54
C SER A 176 -6.18 6.15 -22.22
N GLU A 177 -5.56 5.83 -21.08
CA GLU A 177 -4.21 6.29 -20.72
C GLU A 177 -3.20 5.98 -21.82
N ARG A 178 -3.34 4.80 -22.42
CA ARG A 178 -2.53 4.38 -23.57
C ARG A 178 -3.27 4.63 -24.89
N GLY A 179 -2.64 5.40 -25.75
CA GLY A 179 -3.15 5.73 -27.07
C GLY A 179 -4.12 6.91 -27.14
N GLY A 180 -4.66 7.35 -26.00
CA GLY A 180 -5.57 8.50 -25.95
C GLY A 180 -6.90 8.30 -26.69
N TYR A 181 -7.37 7.05 -26.79
CA TYR A 181 -8.58 6.70 -27.53
C TYR A 181 -9.84 6.95 -26.70
N PRO A 182 -10.96 7.32 -27.34
CA PRO A 182 -12.24 7.51 -26.64
C PRO A 182 -12.69 6.23 -25.93
N VAL A 183 -13.19 6.39 -24.71
CA VAL A 183 -13.74 5.31 -23.88
C VAL A 183 -15.24 5.57 -23.70
N ILE A 184 -16.06 4.53 -23.84
CA ILE A 184 -17.51 4.59 -23.65
C ILE A 184 -17.94 3.66 -22.52
N ARG A 185 -19.05 3.99 -21.85
CA ARG A 185 -19.68 3.10 -20.87
C ARG A 185 -20.58 2.12 -21.62
N LYS A 186 -20.33 0.82 -21.45
CA LYS A 186 -21.09 -0.24 -22.11
C LYS A 186 -21.44 -1.34 -21.11
N PRO A 187 -22.71 -1.76 -20.99
CA PRO A 187 -23.05 -2.94 -20.21
C PRO A 187 -22.40 -4.17 -20.85
N MET A 188 -21.68 -4.92 -20.05
CA MET A 188 -21.06 -6.18 -20.48
C MET A 188 -21.17 -7.22 -19.38
N ARG A 189 -21.32 -8.47 -19.78
CA ARG A 189 -21.31 -9.63 -18.90
C ARG A 189 -19.93 -9.79 -18.29
N GLN A 190 -19.82 -9.74 -16.97
CA GLN A 190 -18.56 -9.76 -16.23
C GLN A 190 -18.65 -10.70 -15.03
N TRP A 191 -17.52 -11.34 -14.69
CA TRP A 191 -17.36 -11.97 -13.39
C TRP A 191 -17.10 -10.94 -12.33
N VAL A 192 -17.72 -11.12 -11.18
CA VAL A 192 -17.67 -10.20 -10.04
C VAL A 192 -17.47 -11.00 -8.76
N LEU A 193 -16.62 -10.51 -7.86
CA LEU A 193 -16.41 -11.11 -6.54
C LEU A 193 -17.06 -10.26 -5.45
N LYS A 194 -17.81 -10.93 -4.55
CA LYS A 194 -18.57 -10.29 -3.46
C LYS A 194 -17.67 -9.85 -2.29
N ILE A 195 -16.74 -8.94 -2.53
CA ILE A 195 -15.91 -8.36 -1.47
C ILE A 195 -16.78 -7.61 -0.43
N THR A 196 -17.96 -7.13 -0.83
CA THR A 196 -18.88 -6.41 0.06
C THR A 196 -19.41 -7.27 1.21
N GLU A 197 -19.51 -8.59 1.03
CA GLU A 197 -19.87 -9.53 2.11
C GLU A 197 -18.83 -9.53 3.25
N TYR A 198 -17.62 -9.08 2.99
CA TYR A 198 -16.51 -9.00 3.94
C TYR A 198 -16.26 -7.57 4.46
N ALA A 199 -17.05 -6.59 4.05
CA ALA A 199 -16.83 -5.18 4.38
C ALA A 199 -16.67 -4.93 5.89
N GLU A 200 -17.53 -5.50 6.73
CA GLU A 200 -17.48 -5.32 8.19
C GLU A 200 -16.22 -5.95 8.79
N ARG A 201 -15.86 -7.16 8.37
CA ARG A 201 -14.63 -7.85 8.83
C ARG A 201 -13.37 -7.15 8.37
N LEU A 202 -13.35 -6.64 7.12
CA LEU A 202 -12.25 -5.84 6.59
C LEU A 202 -12.05 -4.54 7.38
N LEU A 203 -13.12 -3.95 7.92
CA LEU A 203 -13.03 -2.78 8.80
C LEU A 203 -12.57 -3.15 10.21
N ALA A 204 -13.24 -4.11 10.84
CA ALA A 204 -13.02 -4.46 12.25
C ALA A 204 -11.59 -4.95 12.49
N ASP A 205 -11.06 -5.80 11.60
CA ASP A 205 -9.74 -6.40 11.78
C ASP A 205 -8.58 -5.42 11.47
N LEU A 206 -8.84 -4.21 10.96
CA LEU A 206 -7.80 -3.17 10.79
C LEU A 206 -7.19 -2.70 12.11
N ASP A 207 -7.99 -2.69 13.19
CA ASP A 207 -7.54 -2.14 14.46
C ASP A 207 -6.43 -2.98 15.10
N ASP A 208 -6.38 -4.27 14.81
CA ASP A 208 -5.38 -5.22 15.31
C ASP A 208 -4.05 -5.22 14.50
N LEU A 209 -3.96 -4.44 13.41
CA LEU A 209 -2.81 -4.42 12.52
C LEU A 209 -1.81 -3.31 12.87
N ASP A 210 -0.53 -3.65 12.88
CA ASP A 210 0.58 -2.69 12.99
C ASP A 210 0.91 -2.09 11.60
N TRP A 211 -0.04 -1.31 11.11
CA TRP A 211 0.00 -0.63 9.81
C TRP A 211 0.03 0.88 9.97
N PRO A 212 0.59 1.62 8.99
CA PRO A 212 0.50 3.07 8.98
C PRO A 212 -0.95 3.53 9.06
N GLU A 213 -1.24 4.47 9.97
CA GLU A 213 -2.63 4.93 10.19
C GLU A 213 -3.24 5.55 8.92
N ALA A 214 -2.42 6.21 8.10
CA ALA A 214 -2.85 6.73 6.81
C ALA A 214 -3.42 5.62 5.89
N THR A 215 -2.76 4.46 5.83
CA THR A 215 -3.20 3.31 5.04
C THR A 215 -4.48 2.70 5.59
N LYS A 216 -4.58 2.55 6.90
CA LYS A 216 -5.84 2.11 7.55
C LYS A 216 -6.99 3.07 7.22
N GLN A 217 -6.72 4.37 7.30
CA GLN A 217 -7.74 5.39 6.99
C GLN A 217 -8.15 5.37 5.52
N MET A 218 -7.21 5.14 4.59
CA MET A 218 -7.52 4.96 3.16
C MET A 218 -8.46 3.77 2.96
N GLN A 219 -8.21 2.64 3.62
CA GLN A 219 -9.11 1.48 3.54
C GLN A 219 -10.47 1.75 4.19
N ARG A 220 -10.52 2.38 5.37
CA ARG A 220 -11.78 2.79 6.02
C ARG A 220 -12.62 3.70 5.11
N ASN A 221 -11.98 4.68 4.47
CA ASN A 221 -12.65 5.60 3.56
C ASN A 221 -13.14 4.91 2.27
N TRP A 222 -12.35 3.97 1.75
CA TRP A 222 -12.70 3.20 0.56
C TRP A 222 -13.88 2.27 0.81
N ILE A 223 -13.86 1.56 1.94
CA ILE A 223 -14.99 0.72 2.37
C ILE A 223 -16.19 1.62 2.69
N GLY A 224 -15.97 2.76 3.32
CA GLY A 224 -16.94 3.83 3.49
C GLY A 224 -18.23 3.39 4.18
N LYS A 225 -18.10 2.78 5.37
CA LYS A 225 -19.26 2.41 6.20
C LYS A 225 -20.05 3.65 6.59
N SER A 226 -21.35 3.61 6.34
CA SER A 226 -22.30 4.63 6.75
C SER A 226 -23.46 4.00 7.50
N ILE A 227 -23.81 4.56 8.63
CA ILE A 227 -24.99 4.17 9.40
C ILE A 227 -26.06 5.23 9.16
N GLY A 228 -27.22 4.80 8.70
CA GLY A 228 -28.32 5.69 8.37
C GLY A 228 -29.65 4.94 8.37
N ALA A 229 -30.57 5.42 7.57
CA ALA A 229 -31.88 4.81 7.37
C ALA A 229 -32.24 4.72 5.89
N ASN A 230 -32.94 3.66 5.54
CA ASN A 230 -33.75 3.62 4.33
C ASN A 230 -35.06 4.34 4.60
N VAL A 231 -35.52 5.16 3.68
CA VAL A 231 -36.78 5.87 3.74
C VAL A 231 -37.55 5.63 2.46
N ASP A 232 -38.78 5.20 2.56
CA ASP A 232 -39.65 4.86 1.45
C ASP A 232 -40.54 6.03 1.07
N PHE A 233 -40.46 6.43 -0.18
CA PHE A 233 -41.28 7.49 -0.76
C PHE A 233 -42.30 6.90 -1.73
N LYS A 234 -43.57 7.19 -1.53
CA LYS A 234 -44.62 6.86 -2.49
C LYS A 234 -44.60 7.85 -3.65
N ILE A 235 -44.77 7.36 -4.86
CA ILE A 235 -44.94 8.20 -6.05
C ILE A 235 -46.43 8.56 -6.18
N ASP A 236 -46.72 9.87 -6.19
CA ASP A 236 -48.07 10.40 -6.21
C ASP A 236 -48.85 9.88 -7.43
N GLY A 237 -50.12 9.49 -7.20
CA GLY A 237 -50.97 8.97 -8.25
C GLY A 237 -50.66 7.55 -8.73
N THR A 238 -49.73 6.84 -8.06
CA THR A 238 -49.34 5.46 -8.38
C THR A 238 -49.29 4.59 -7.14
N ASN A 239 -49.16 3.27 -7.31
CA ASN A 239 -48.89 2.32 -6.23
C ASN A 239 -47.39 2.04 -6.04
N LYS A 240 -46.54 2.81 -6.72
CA LYS A 240 -45.09 2.61 -6.69
C LYS A 240 -44.45 3.31 -5.49
N VAL A 241 -43.42 2.68 -4.99
CA VAL A 241 -42.58 3.18 -3.89
C VAL A 241 -41.11 3.07 -4.32
N PHE A 242 -40.34 4.09 -4.07
CA PHE A 242 -38.89 4.00 -4.16
C PHE A 242 -38.24 4.29 -2.81
N THR A 243 -37.09 3.67 -2.56
CA THR A 243 -36.38 3.80 -1.29
C THR A 243 -35.17 4.69 -1.48
N VAL A 244 -34.90 5.57 -0.53
CA VAL A 244 -33.64 6.33 -0.45
C VAL A 244 -32.86 5.91 0.79
N PHE A 245 -31.55 5.93 0.70
CA PHE A 245 -30.66 5.80 1.86
C PHE A 245 -30.16 7.19 2.27
N THR A 246 -30.26 7.49 3.56
CA THR A 246 -29.74 8.75 4.11
C THR A 246 -29.09 8.55 5.47
N THR A 247 -27.98 9.23 5.73
CA THR A 247 -27.36 9.32 7.05
C THR A 247 -27.99 10.39 7.93
N ARG A 248 -28.85 11.23 7.33
CA ARG A 248 -29.51 12.37 7.98
C ARG A 248 -31.04 12.26 7.88
N CYS A 249 -31.58 11.10 8.29
CA CYS A 249 -33.05 10.92 8.32
C CYS A 249 -33.72 11.92 9.28
N ASP A 250 -33.00 12.45 10.27
CA ASP A 250 -33.44 13.51 11.16
C ASP A 250 -33.90 14.78 10.45
N THR A 251 -33.38 15.04 9.25
CA THR A 251 -33.69 16.23 8.44
C THR A 251 -34.81 16.02 7.44
N LEU A 252 -35.53 14.90 7.48
CA LEU A 252 -36.57 14.52 6.53
C LEU A 252 -37.70 15.55 6.38
N PHE A 253 -38.05 16.30 7.44
CA PHE A 253 -38.99 17.40 7.38
C PHE A 253 -38.54 18.55 6.44
N GLY A 254 -37.24 18.66 6.19
CA GLY A 254 -36.67 19.65 5.27
C GLY A 254 -36.45 19.12 3.84
N ALA A 255 -36.83 17.87 3.56
CA ALA A 255 -36.79 17.33 2.22
C ALA A 255 -37.82 17.99 1.30
N THR A 256 -37.38 18.73 0.29
CA THR A 256 -38.20 19.51 -0.61
C THR A 256 -38.25 18.97 -2.04
N TYR A 257 -37.35 18.04 -2.39
CA TYR A 257 -37.38 17.30 -3.66
C TYR A 257 -36.66 15.96 -3.52
N CYS A 258 -36.86 15.08 -4.50
CA CYS A 258 -36.08 13.86 -4.66
C CYS A 258 -35.35 13.88 -5.99
N VAL A 259 -34.22 13.19 -6.07
CA VAL A 259 -33.44 13.06 -7.32
C VAL A 259 -33.21 11.57 -7.59
N MET A 260 -33.46 11.15 -8.82
CA MET A 260 -33.13 9.80 -9.30
C MET A 260 -31.95 9.86 -10.28
N ALA A 261 -31.20 8.77 -10.33
CA ALA A 261 -30.24 8.56 -11.39
C ALA A 261 -30.93 8.55 -12.75
N PRO A 262 -30.35 9.09 -13.83
CA PRO A 262 -30.95 9.03 -15.17
C PRO A 262 -31.28 7.62 -15.65
N GLU A 263 -30.55 6.61 -15.15
CA GLU A 263 -30.69 5.19 -15.48
C GLU A 263 -31.67 4.44 -14.55
N HIS A 264 -32.26 5.12 -13.57
CA HIS A 264 -33.17 4.46 -12.62
C HIS A 264 -34.39 3.85 -13.35
N PRO A 265 -34.79 2.59 -13.04
CA PRO A 265 -35.86 1.91 -13.77
C PRO A 265 -37.20 2.64 -13.83
N TYR A 266 -37.53 3.39 -12.77
CA TYR A 266 -38.78 4.14 -12.70
C TYR A 266 -38.81 5.41 -13.56
N VAL A 267 -37.68 5.93 -14.04
CA VAL A 267 -37.64 7.21 -14.78
C VAL A 267 -38.53 7.17 -16.01
N GLU A 268 -38.47 6.10 -16.79
CA GLU A 268 -39.30 5.96 -18.00
C GLU A 268 -40.80 5.90 -17.69
N GLU A 269 -41.16 5.25 -16.58
CA GLU A 269 -42.54 5.01 -16.21
C GLU A 269 -43.22 6.22 -15.56
N ILE A 270 -42.46 7.06 -14.83
CA ILE A 270 -43.00 8.20 -14.10
C ILE A 270 -42.91 9.50 -14.86
N THR A 271 -42.07 9.57 -15.91
CA THR A 271 -41.89 10.78 -16.72
C THR A 271 -43.19 11.11 -17.44
N THR A 272 -43.71 12.31 -17.23
CA THR A 272 -44.92 12.79 -17.90
C THR A 272 -44.64 13.08 -19.39
N ASP A 273 -45.68 13.02 -20.21
CA ASP A 273 -45.55 13.27 -21.68
C ASP A 273 -44.94 14.62 -21.97
N ALA A 274 -45.23 15.63 -21.14
CA ALA A 274 -44.70 16.98 -21.28
C ALA A 274 -43.17 17.06 -21.05
N GLN A 275 -42.61 16.16 -20.23
CA GLN A 275 -41.20 16.14 -19.84
C GLN A 275 -40.38 15.09 -20.62
N LYS A 276 -41.04 14.24 -21.41
CA LYS A 276 -40.39 13.08 -22.02
C LYS A 276 -39.21 13.46 -22.93
N ALA A 277 -39.36 14.47 -23.74
CA ALA A 277 -38.29 14.91 -24.66
C ALA A 277 -37.06 15.43 -23.93
N ASP A 278 -37.26 16.22 -22.88
CA ASP A 278 -36.18 16.78 -22.06
C ASP A 278 -35.46 15.71 -21.24
N VAL A 279 -36.21 14.77 -20.70
CA VAL A 279 -35.66 13.61 -19.93
C VAL A 279 -34.82 12.72 -20.84
N GLU A 280 -35.29 12.36 -22.04
CA GLU A 280 -34.52 11.53 -22.98
C GLU A 280 -33.23 12.23 -23.43
N ALA A 281 -33.30 13.52 -23.80
CA ALA A 281 -32.12 14.30 -24.18
C ALA A 281 -31.08 14.36 -23.02
N TYR A 282 -31.56 14.50 -21.79
CA TYR A 282 -30.69 14.50 -20.61
C TYR A 282 -30.05 13.14 -20.36
N LYS A 283 -30.81 12.04 -20.48
CA LYS A 283 -30.28 10.67 -20.37
C LYS A 283 -29.16 10.43 -21.37
N GLU A 284 -29.35 10.83 -22.65
CA GLU A 284 -28.33 10.71 -23.69
C GLU A 284 -27.05 11.51 -23.33
N SER A 285 -27.21 12.71 -22.81
CA SER A 285 -26.06 13.56 -22.39
C SER A 285 -25.25 12.96 -21.22
N CYS A 286 -25.89 12.17 -20.36
CA CYS A 286 -25.26 11.52 -19.21
C CYS A 286 -24.60 10.20 -19.57
N ALA A 287 -25.03 9.53 -20.63
CA ALA A 287 -24.61 8.17 -20.99
C ALA A 287 -23.09 8.05 -21.28
N SER A 288 -22.45 9.15 -21.70
CA SER A 288 -21.01 9.18 -22.00
C SER A 288 -20.11 9.57 -20.82
N LYS A 289 -20.70 10.01 -19.69
CA LYS A 289 -19.94 10.49 -18.53
C LYS A 289 -19.57 9.34 -17.60
N SER A 290 -18.32 9.33 -17.11
CA SER A 290 -17.88 8.42 -16.07
C SER A 290 -18.49 8.75 -14.69
N ASP A 291 -18.52 7.79 -13.77
CA ASP A 291 -19.00 8.02 -12.41
C ASP A 291 -18.18 9.11 -11.68
N LEU A 292 -16.88 9.20 -11.97
CA LEU A 292 -16.00 10.23 -11.41
C LEU A 292 -16.38 11.63 -11.91
N GLU A 293 -16.57 11.80 -13.22
CA GLU A 293 -17.01 13.06 -13.82
C GLU A 293 -18.39 13.49 -13.32
N ARG A 294 -19.26 12.54 -13.06
CA ARG A 294 -20.63 12.79 -12.56
C ARG A 294 -20.64 13.27 -11.10
N THR A 295 -19.72 12.81 -10.29
CA THR A 295 -19.65 13.09 -8.84
C THR A 295 -18.71 14.23 -8.45
N GLU A 296 -18.07 14.89 -9.41
CA GLU A 296 -17.15 16.01 -9.15
C GLU A 296 -17.88 17.19 -8.48
N LEU A 297 -17.38 17.60 -7.30
CA LEU A 297 -18.06 18.57 -6.42
C LEU A 297 -18.14 19.99 -7.02
N ASN A 298 -17.16 20.39 -7.83
CA ASN A 298 -17.06 21.75 -8.38
C ASN A 298 -17.77 21.95 -9.72
N LYS A 299 -18.58 20.98 -10.13
CA LYS A 299 -19.28 21.01 -11.39
C LYS A 299 -20.63 21.73 -11.27
N ASP A 300 -21.02 22.46 -12.31
CA ASP A 300 -22.36 23.03 -12.45
C ASP A 300 -23.42 21.95 -12.29
N LYS A 301 -24.38 22.14 -11.36
CA LYS A 301 -25.47 21.19 -11.14
C LYS A 301 -26.43 21.22 -12.32
N THR A 302 -26.67 20.07 -12.91
CA THR A 302 -27.61 19.86 -14.02
C THR A 302 -28.69 18.88 -13.62
N GLY A 303 -29.83 18.96 -14.20
CA GLY A 303 -30.94 18.05 -13.96
C GLY A 303 -32.19 18.42 -14.73
N VAL A 304 -33.14 17.50 -14.81
CA VAL A 304 -34.42 17.69 -15.48
C VAL A 304 -35.54 17.19 -14.57
N PHE A 305 -36.61 17.95 -14.50
CA PHE A 305 -37.82 17.55 -13.78
C PHE A 305 -38.57 16.47 -14.55
N THR A 306 -39.00 15.41 -13.86
CA THR A 306 -39.72 14.28 -14.48
C THR A 306 -41.21 14.55 -14.71
N GLY A 307 -41.77 15.59 -14.10
CA GLY A 307 -43.20 15.84 -14.04
C GLY A 307 -43.93 15.09 -12.93
N ALA A 308 -43.25 14.14 -12.28
CA ALA A 308 -43.83 13.36 -11.19
C ALA A 308 -43.43 13.93 -9.81
N TYR A 309 -44.19 13.53 -8.80
CA TYR A 309 -44.01 13.93 -7.40
C TYR A 309 -43.89 12.72 -6.48
N ALA A 310 -43.09 12.84 -5.46
CA ALA A 310 -43.04 11.92 -4.33
C ALA A 310 -43.81 12.49 -3.15
N ILE A 311 -44.29 11.63 -2.28
CA ILE A 311 -44.95 12.02 -1.03
C ILE A 311 -43.94 11.88 0.11
N ASN A 312 -43.64 12.99 0.77
CA ASN A 312 -42.76 12.96 1.94
C ASN A 312 -43.50 12.23 3.08
N PRO A 313 -42.96 11.10 3.61
CA PRO A 313 -43.69 10.26 4.54
C PRO A 313 -43.99 10.95 5.88
N VAL A 314 -43.17 11.89 6.34
CA VAL A 314 -43.36 12.51 7.67
C VAL A 314 -44.41 13.64 7.70
N ASN A 315 -44.69 14.30 6.58
CA ASN A 315 -45.59 15.45 6.55
C ASN A 315 -46.65 15.38 5.41
N GLY A 316 -46.59 14.34 4.56
CA GLY A 316 -47.54 14.15 3.45
C GLY A 316 -47.41 15.12 2.30
N LYS A 317 -46.41 16.02 2.30
CA LYS A 317 -46.21 16.98 1.24
C LYS A 317 -45.79 16.30 -0.06
N LYS A 318 -46.28 16.81 -1.19
CA LYS A 318 -45.82 16.42 -2.53
C LYS A 318 -44.58 17.20 -2.86
N ILE A 319 -43.51 16.48 -3.15
CA ILE A 319 -42.19 17.05 -3.55
C ILE A 319 -41.80 16.54 -4.93
N PRO A 320 -41.22 17.41 -5.82
CA PRO A 320 -40.91 17.03 -7.20
C PRO A 320 -39.78 16.00 -7.27
N ILE A 321 -39.90 15.09 -8.25
CA ILE A 321 -38.87 14.13 -8.59
C ILE A 321 -38.10 14.60 -9.81
N TRP A 322 -36.81 14.80 -9.63
CA TRP A 322 -35.84 15.20 -10.65
C TRP A 322 -34.95 14.03 -11.05
N ILE A 323 -34.32 14.11 -12.20
CA ILE A 323 -33.16 13.31 -12.58
C ILE A 323 -31.93 14.21 -12.63
N SER A 324 -30.80 13.69 -12.19
CA SER A 324 -29.53 14.42 -12.25
C SER A 324 -28.35 13.45 -12.33
N ASP A 325 -27.29 13.88 -13.01
CA ASP A 325 -26.09 13.07 -13.24
C ASP A 325 -25.24 12.84 -11.97
N TYR A 326 -25.40 13.65 -10.91
CA TYR A 326 -24.70 13.44 -9.65
C TYR A 326 -25.26 12.29 -8.81
N VAL A 327 -26.42 11.74 -9.16
CA VAL A 327 -26.97 10.53 -8.55
C VAL A 327 -26.62 9.32 -9.42
N LEU A 328 -26.00 8.32 -8.82
CA LEU A 328 -25.56 7.12 -9.54
C LEU A 328 -26.53 5.96 -9.28
N ALA A 329 -26.94 5.27 -10.34
CA ALA A 329 -27.74 4.05 -10.20
C ALA A 329 -26.96 2.91 -9.52
N SER A 330 -25.63 2.95 -9.62
CA SER A 330 -24.72 2.00 -8.98
C SER A 330 -24.51 2.27 -7.48
N TYR A 331 -24.98 3.39 -6.93
CA TYR A 331 -24.80 3.74 -5.51
C TYR A 331 -26.13 3.80 -4.74
N GLY A 332 -26.18 3.02 -3.65
CA GLY A 332 -27.38 2.98 -2.80
C GLY A 332 -28.57 2.41 -3.56
N THR A 333 -29.63 3.20 -3.61
CA THR A 333 -30.91 2.82 -4.27
C THR A 333 -31.08 3.47 -5.65
N GLY A 334 -30.09 4.23 -6.11
CA GLY A 334 -30.21 5.04 -7.33
C GLY A 334 -31.14 6.27 -7.19
N ALA A 335 -31.54 6.60 -5.97
CA ALA A 335 -32.37 7.76 -5.66
C ALA A 335 -31.94 8.38 -4.31
N ILE A 336 -32.12 9.68 -4.18
CA ILE A 336 -31.85 10.45 -2.95
C ILE A 336 -33.03 11.36 -2.61
N MET A 337 -33.20 11.64 -1.32
CA MET A 337 -33.93 12.81 -0.87
C MET A 337 -32.98 14.00 -0.79
N ALA A 338 -33.46 15.18 -1.07
CA ALA A 338 -32.67 16.41 -1.03
C ALA A 338 -33.18 17.36 0.05
N VAL A 339 -32.23 17.84 0.88
CA VAL A 339 -32.49 18.77 1.98
C VAL A 339 -31.63 20.01 1.77
N PRO A 340 -32.08 20.94 0.92
CA PRO A 340 -31.26 22.06 0.43
C PRO A 340 -30.81 23.04 1.53
N ALA A 341 -31.50 23.11 2.65
CA ALA A 341 -31.07 23.96 3.76
C ALA A 341 -29.80 23.45 4.46
N HIS A 342 -29.44 22.14 4.33
CA HIS A 342 -28.41 21.47 5.11
C HIS A 342 -27.45 20.60 4.31
N ASP A 343 -27.44 20.75 2.98
CA ASP A 343 -26.46 20.12 2.06
C ASP A 343 -26.11 21.10 0.93
N ASP A 344 -24.80 21.31 0.71
CA ASP A 344 -24.33 22.30 -0.27
C ASP A 344 -24.75 21.97 -1.70
N ARG A 345 -24.73 20.69 -2.09
CA ARG A 345 -25.13 20.25 -3.45
C ARG A 345 -26.61 20.45 -3.67
N ASP A 346 -27.40 20.10 -2.67
CA ASP A 346 -28.84 20.24 -2.70
C ASP A 346 -29.24 21.73 -2.71
N TYR A 347 -28.48 22.55 -1.99
CA TYR A 347 -28.68 24.01 -1.96
C TYR A 347 -28.42 24.65 -3.33
N GLU A 348 -27.28 24.36 -3.95
CA GLU A 348 -26.92 24.87 -5.27
C GLU A 348 -27.96 24.47 -6.33
N PHE A 349 -28.39 23.19 -6.30
CA PHE A 349 -29.42 22.68 -7.19
C PHE A 349 -30.76 23.40 -6.97
N ALA A 350 -31.21 23.54 -5.71
CA ALA A 350 -32.46 24.20 -5.37
C ALA A 350 -32.47 25.67 -5.76
N LYS A 351 -31.37 26.40 -5.54
CA LYS A 351 -31.22 27.80 -5.98
C LYS A 351 -31.29 27.92 -7.52
N LYS A 352 -30.61 27.02 -8.25
CA LYS A 352 -30.62 27.02 -9.71
C LYS A 352 -32.00 26.78 -10.32
N PHE A 353 -32.75 25.89 -9.75
CA PHE A 353 -34.05 25.45 -10.29
C PHE A 353 -35.26 26.06 -9.56
N GLY A 354 -35.03 26.96 -8.60
CA GLY A 354 -36.10 27.65 -7.90
C GLY A 354 -36.94 26.77 -6.98
N ILE A 355 -36.31 25.77 -6.36
CA ILE A 355 -36.97 24.81 -5.43
C ILE A 355 -36.96 25.41 -4.01
N GLU A 356 -38.04 25.17 -3.26
CA GLU A 356 -38.16 25.65 -1.87
C GLU A 356 -37.03 25.13 -0.96
N ILE A 357 -36.53 25.98 -0.07
CA ILE A 357 -35.49 25.67 0.92
C ILE A 357 -36.07 25.85 2.31
N ILE A 358 -36.17 24.78 3.09
CA ILE A 358 -36.78 24.77 4.42
C ILE A 358 -35.71 24.44 5.47
N PRO A 359 -35.34 25.41 6.36
CA PRO A 359 -34.41 25.11 7.45
C PRO A 359 -35.07 24.23 8.50
N VAL A 360 -34.37 23.15 8.88
CA VAL A 360 -34.83 22.22 9.93
C VAL A 360 -33.81 22.07 11.07
N LEU A 361 -32.71 22.79 11.01
CA LEU A 361 -31.71 22.95 12.07
C LEU A 361 -31.53 24.43 12.35
N GLU A 362 -31.41 24.78 13.65
CA GLU A 362 -31.13 26.14 14.07
C GLU A 362 -29.67 26.50 13.78
N GLY A 363 -29.42 27.57 13.08
CA GLY A 363 -28.11 28.13 12.76
C GLY A 363 -27.97 28.56 11.30
N GLY A 364 -26.91 29.33 11.02
CA GLY A 364 -26.57 29.83 9.70
C GLY A 364 -27.55 30.84 9.09
N ASN A 365 -27.31 31.21 7.83
CA ASN A 365 -28.16 32.07 7.03
C ASN A 365 -28.44 31.36 5.68
N ILE A 366 -29.57 30.69 5.57
CA ILE A 366 -29.96 29.94 4.38
C ILE A 366 -30.23 30.81 3.13
N GLU A 367 -30.28 32.11 3.27
CA GLU A 367 -30.37 33.03 2.11
C GLU A 367 -29.03 33.13 1.36
N GLU A 368 -27.92 32.90 2.08
CA GLU A 368 -26.56 33.00 1.55
C GLU A 368 -25.95 31.63 1.21
N GLU A 369 -26.09 30.65 2.11
CA GLU A 369 -25.48 29.30 1.95
C GLU A 369 -26.27 28.26 2.74
N ALA A 370 -26.01 26.98 2.48
CA ALA A 370 -26.52 25.87 3.28
C ALA A 370 -25.85 25.86 4.66
N TYR A 371 -26.62 25.49 5.69
CA TYR A 371 -26.09 25.29 7.03
C TYR A 371 -25.80 23.79 7.22
N THR A 372 -24.54 23.40 7.07
CA THR A 372 -24.08 21.99 7.08
C THR A 372 -23.63 21.48 8.45
N GLU A 373 -23.53 22.38 9.44
CA GLU A 373 -23.18 22.03 10.81
C GLU A 373 -24.35 21.39 11.55
N ASP A 374 -24.05 20.76 12.70
CA ASP A 374 -25.07 20.21 13.56
C ASP A 374 -25.78 21.33 14.35
N GLY A 375 -27.08 21.18 14.59
CA GLY A 375 -27.91 22.15 15.30
C GLY A 375 -29.10 21.51 15.99
N VAL A 376 -29.83 22.31 16.77
CA VAL A 376 -31.08 21.90 17.36
C VAL A 376 -32.16 21.88 16.28
N HIS A 377 -33.05 20.86 16.29
CA HIS A 377 -34.11 20.73 15.30
C HIS A 377 -35.20 21.78 15.48
N ILE A 378 -35.57 22.41 14.35
CA ILE A 378 -36.66 23.35 14.19
C ILE A 378 -37.54 22.93 12.99
N ASN A 379 -38.76 23.45 12.88
CA ASN A 379 -39.67 23.16 11.76
C ASN A 379 -39.85 21.65 11.48
N SER A 380 -39.71 20.82 12.51
CA SER A 380 -39.64 19.35 12.42
C SER A 380 -40.63 18.69 13.43
N GLU A 381 -41.72 19.38 13.74
CA GLU A 381 -42.78 18.88 14.61
C GLU A 381 -42.27 18.23 15.91
N TRP A 382 -42.42 16.91 16.02
CA TRP A 382 -42.06 16.13 17.21
C TRP A 382 -40.54 15.92 17.39
N LEU A 383 -39.69 16.38 16.44
CA LEU A 383 -38.23 16.44 16.58
C LEU A 383 -37.75 17.81 17.08
N ASN A 384 -38.58 18.83 17.12
CA ASN A 384 -38.19 20.17 17.55
C ASN A 384 -37.55 20.13 18.93
N GLY A 385 -36.43 20.85 19.07
CA GLY A 385 -35.68 20.96 20.32
C GLY A 385 -34.70 19.81 20.58
N LEU A 386 -34.68 18.75 19.73
CA LEU A 386 -33.74 17.63 19.86
C LEU A 386 -32.41 17.91 19.19
N GLY A 387 -31.33 17.33 19.75
CA GLY A 387 -30.03 17.24 19.12
C GLY A 387 -30.00 16.15 18.03
N LYS A 388 -28.92 16.11 17.24
CA LYS A 388 -28.78 15.22 16.07
C LYS A 388 -29.03 13.75 16.36
N GLN A 389 -28.31 13.16 17.33
CA GLN A 389 -28.41 11.71 17.57
C GLN A 389 -29.78 11.30 18.09
N GLU A 390 -30.33 12.07 19.03
CA GLU A 390 -31.65 11.82 19.57
C GLU A 390 -32.77 11.93 18.50
N ALA A 391 -32.61 12.90 17.60
CA ALA A 391 -33.55 13.06 16.48
C ALA A 391 -33.44 11.92 15.46
N ILE A 392 -32.20 11.44 15.16
CA ILE A 392 -32.01 10.27 14.29
C ILE A 392 -32.66 9.03 14.89
N ASP A 393 -32.39 8.74 16.16
CA ASP A 393 -32.95 7.56 16.84
C ASP A 393 -34.48 7.59 16.84
N LYS A 394 -35.06 8.73 17.20
CA LYS A 394 -36.52 8.92 17.22
C LYS A 394 -37.15 8.86 15.82
N MET A 395 -36.45 9.38 14.79
CA MET A 395 -36.91 9.27 13.40
C MET A 395 -36.87 7.81 12.90
N VAL A 396 -35.82 7.06 13.22
CA VAL A 396 -35.71 5.64 12.87
C VAL A 396 -36.85 4.83 13.49
N ASP A 397 -37.11 5.05 14.76
CA ASP A 397 -38.24 4.38 15.45
C ASP A 397 -39.59 4.71 14.78
N TRP A 398 -39.81 5.99 14.46
CA TRP A 398 -41.01 6.45 13.78
C TRP A 398 -41.17 5.82 12.37
N LEU A 399 -40.07 5.77 11.58
CA LEU A 399 -40.08 5.15 10.23
C LEU A 399 -40.44 3.65 10.30
N GLN A 400 -39.93 2.93 11.30
CA GLN A 400 -40.25 1.52 11.52
C GLN A 400 -41.71 1.30 11.94
N GLU A 401 -42.20 2.07 12.88
CA GLU A 401 -43.60 2.01 13.35
C GLU A 401 -44.62 2.28 12.23
N HIS A 402 -44.26 3.19 11.31
CA HIS A 402 -45.11 3.56 10.17
C HIS A 402 -44.86 2.74 8.90
N HIS A 403 -43.99 1.72 8.97
CA HIS A 403 -43.61 0.83 7.85
C HIS A 403 -43.16 1.59 6.59
N CYS A 404 -42.46 2.70 6.75
CA CYS A 404 -41.95 3.53 5.66
C CYS A 404 -40.42 3.74 5.73
N GLY A 405 -39.72 2.92 6.48
CA GLY A 405 -38.27 2.91 6.54
C GLY A 405 -37.71 2.07 7.68
N GLN A 406 -36.39 1.97 7.71
CA GLN A 406 -35.67 1.21 8.74
C GLN A 406 -34.19 1.62 8.83
N LYS A 407 -33.59 1.35 9.97
CA LYS A 407 -32.13 1.52 10.13
C LYS A 407 -31.39 0.66 9.11
N LYS A 408 -30.37 1.24 8.49
CA LYS A 408 -29.56 0.57 7.47
C LYS A 408 -28.08 0.92 7.63
N VAL A 409 -27.25 -0.08 7.54
CA VAL A 409 -25.81 0.08 7.33
C VAL A 409 -25.54 -0.05 5.83
N SER A 410 -24.81 0.91 5.27
CA SER A 410 -24.42 0.93 3.87
C SER A 410 -22.91 1.09 3.76
N TYR A 411 -22.38 0.67 2.62
CA TYR A 411 -20.94 0.76 2.30
C TYR A 411 -20.75 1.41 0.95
N LYS A 412 -19.67 2.20 0.79
CA LYS A 412 -19.25 2.71 -0.53
C LYS A 412 -18.59 1.62 -1.37
N LEU A 413 -17.95 0.65 -0.71
CA LEU A 413 -17.30 -0.49 -1.35
C LEU A 413 -18.23 -1.15 -2.35
N ARG A 414 -17.71 -1.47 -3.53
CA ARG A 414 -18.38 -2.23 -4.57
C ARG A 414 -17.79 -3.63 -4.66
N ASP A 415 -18.58 -4.56 -5.18
CA ASP A 415 -18.06 -5.86 -5.55
C ASP A 415 -16.95 -5.73 -6.59
N TRP A 416 -15.96 -6.57 -6.49
CA TRP A 416 -14.75 -6.49 -7.30
C TRP A 416 -15.02 -7.01 -8.72
N LEU A 417 -14.92 -6.13 -9.72
CA LEU A 417 -14.95 -6.49 -11.13
C LEU A 417 -13.73 -7.34 -11.47
N PHE A 418 -13.93 -8.63 -11.63
CA PHE A 418 -12.86 -9.62 -11.61
C PHE A 418 -12.42 -10.10 -12.99
N SER A 419 -13.31 -10.20 -13.97
CA SER A 419 -12.94 -10.70 -15.30
C SER A 419 -12.21 -9.68 -16.16
N ARG A 420 -11.30 -10.19 -17.01
CA ARG A 420 -10.59 -9.44 -18.04
C ARG A 420 -10.72 -10.15 -19.39
N GLN A 421 -10.90 -9.38 -20.46
CA GLN A 421 -10.98 -9.86 -21.83
C GLN A 421 -9.56 -9.86 -22.43
N ARG A 422 -8.67 -10.67 -21.85
CA ARG A 422 -7.25 -10.75 -22.19
C ARG A 422 -6.82 -12.21 -22.38
N TYR A 423 -5.75 -12.40 -23.14
CA TYR A 423 -5.08 -13.70 -23.27
C TYR A 423 -4.12 -13.95 -22.09
N TRP A 424 -3.27 -12.95 -21.77
CA TRP A 424 -2.21 -13.11 -20.78
C TRP A 424 -2.71 -12.84 -19.36
N GLY A 425 -3.34 -13.83 -18.81
CA GLY A 425 -3.92 -13.88 -17.47
C GLY A 425 -4.34 -15.29 -17.13
N GLU A 426 -4.66 -15.57 -15.86
CA GLU A 426 -5.16 -16.88 -15.47
C GLU A 426 -6.54 -17.15 -16.10
N PRO A 427 -6.71 -18.26 -16.86
CA PRO A 427 -8.03 -18.65 -17.31
C PRO A 427 -8.96 -18.91 -16.12
N ILE A 428 -10.18 -18.38 -16.19
CA ILE A 428 -11.20 -18.66 -15.17
C ILE A 428 -11.66 -20.11 -15.35
N PRO A 429 -11.55 -20.98 -14.34
CA PRO A 429 -11.74 -22.42 -14.45
C PRO A 429 -13.24 -22.81 -14.41
N ILE A 430 -14.02 -22.25 -15.33
CA ILE A 430 -15.48 -22.48 -15.46
C ILE A 430 -15.79 -22.99 -16.86
N VAL A 431 -16.74 -23.92 -16.93
CA VAL A 431 -17.33 -24.41 -18.15
C VAL A 431 -18.82 -24.10 -18.17
N HIS A 432 -19.28 -23.43 -19.22
CA HIS A 432 -20.69 -23.17 -19.51
C HIS A 432 -21.28 -24.36 -20.25
N MET A 433 -22.18 -25.09 -19.63
CA MET A 433 -22.79 -26.28 -20.20
C MET A 433 -23.97 -25.92 -21.15
N GLU A 434 -24.27 -26.78 -22.10
CA GLU A 434 -25.41 -26.57 -23.02
C GLU A 434 -26.76 -26.51 -22.32
N ASP A 435 -26.89 -27.11 -21.15
CA ASP A 435 -28.12 -27.06 -20.34
C ASP A 435 -28.28 -25.71 -19.55
N GLY A 436 -27.37 -24.78 -19.74
CA GLY A 436 -27.36 -23.47 -19.08
C GLY A 436 -26.73 -23.47 -17.68
N THR A 437 -26.22 -24.61 -17.21
CA THR A 437 -25.49 -24.68 -15.94
C THR A 437 -24.01 -24.29 -16.10
N MET A 438 -23.36 -23.94 -15.01
CA MET A 438 -21.92 -23.72 -14.98
C MET A 438 -21.26 -24.77 -14.09
N ARG A 439 -20.09 -25.26 -14.48
CA ARG A 439 -19.29 -26.22 -13.71
C ARG A 439 -17.88 -25.71 -13.54
N THR A 440 -17.32 -25.89 -12.36
CA THR A 440 -15.90 -25.67 -12.09
C THR A 440 -15.06 -26.82 -12.67
N VAL A 441 -13.86 -26.47 -13.13
CA VAL A 441 -12.85 -27.49 -13.49
C VAL A 441 -12.38 -28.17 -12.20
N PRO A 442 -12.38 -29.53 -12.13
CA PRO A 442 -11.91 -30.24 -10.95
C PRO A 442 -10.43 -29.92 -10.65
N VAL A 443 -10.05 -29.95 -9.37
CA VAL A 443 -8.68 -29.63 -8.95
C VAL A 443 -7.62 -30.56 -9.57
N GLU A 444 -8.00 -31.80 -9.82
CA GLU A 444 -7.15 -32.83 -10.46
C GLU A 444 -6.83 -32.50 -11.93
N GLU A 445 -7.66 -31.70 -12.56
CA GLU A 445 -7.49 -31.23 -13.95
C GLU A 445 -6.84 -29.83 -14.03
N LEU A 446 -6.62 -29.18 -12.89
CA LEU A 446 -5.89 -27.91 -12.84
C LEU A 446 -4.36 -28.16 -12.89
N PRO A 447 -3.56 -27.26 -13.48
CA PRO A 447 -3.98 -25.98 -14.05
C PRO A 447 -4.72 -26.12 -15.37
N LEU A 448 -5.76 -25.32 -15.58
CA LEU A 448 -6.29 -25.06 -16.91
C LEU A 448 -5.33 -24.10 -17.61
N GLU A 449 -4.47 -24.66 -18.47
CA GLU A 449 -3.41 -23.87 -19.11
C GLU A 449 -3.94 -23.03 -20.28
N LEU A 450 -3.27 -21.90 -20.53
CA LEU A 450 -3.50 -21.08 -21.71
C LEU A 450 -3.19 -21.87 -22.99
N PRO A 451 -4.09 -21.84 -23.98
CA PRO A 451 -3.86 -22.51 -25.25
C PRO A 451 -2.75 -21.83 -26.05
N ALA A 452 -1.98 -22.61 -26.78
CA ALA A 452 -1.02 -22.05 -27.73
C ALA A 452 -1.77 -21.33 -28.87
N THR A 453 -1.44 -20.07 -29.11
CA THR A 453 -1.99 -19.28 -30.20
C THR A 453 -0.93 -18.32 -30.76
N LYS A 454 -1.17 -17.90 -32.01
CA LYS A 454 -0.42 -16.81 -32.66
C LYS A 454 -1.28 -15.56 -32.81
N ASN A 455 -2.58 -15.65 -32.48
CA ASN A 455 -3.53 -14.55 -32.57
C ASN A 455 -3.86 -14.02 -31.17
N PHE A 456 -3.22 -12.93 -30.77
CA PHE A 456 -3.44 -12.25 -29.51
C PHE A 456 -4.42 -11.07 -29.63
N GLN A 457 -5.02 -10.88 -30.79
CA GLN A 457 -6.00 -9.81 -31.01
C GLN A 457 -7.32 -10.14 -30.31
N PRO A 458 -7.98 -9.13 -29.70
CA PRO A 458 -9.32 -9.30 -29.17
C PRO A 458 -10.29 -9.85 -30.23
N HIS A 459 -11.24 -10.66 -29.79
CA HIS A 459 -12.27 -11.19 -30.65
C HIS A 459 -13.27 -10.10 -31.10
N ASP A 460 -13.84 -10.19 -32.28
CA ASP A 460 -14.77 -9.17 -32.81
C ASP A 460 -16.06 -9.04 -32.01
N SER A 461 -16.46 -10.06 -31.24
CA SER A 461 -17.59 -10.01 -30.30
C SER A 461 -17.33 -9.16 -29.05
N GLY A 462 -16.09 -8.75 -28.80
CA GLY A 462 -15.64 -8.12 -27.55
C GLY A 462 -15.19 -9.12 -26.46
N GLU A 463 -15.22 -10.42 -26.77
CA GLU A 463 -14.62 -11.44 -25.92
C GLU A 463 -13.08 -11.39 -25.99
N SER A 464 -12.44 -12.08 -25.07
CA SER A 464 -10.97 -12.17 -25.02
C SER A 464 -10.40 -12.90 -26.25
N PRO A 465 -9.10 -12.77 -26.53
CA PRO A 465 -8.44 -13.57 -27.59
C PRO A 465 -8.61 -15.07 -27.45
N LEU A 466 -8.92 -15.59 -26.26
CA LEU A 466 -9.23 -17.02 -26.06
C LEU A 466 -10.44 -17.50 -26.87
N ALA A 467 -11.36 -16.59 -27.18
CA ALA A 467 -12.51 -16.91 -28.05
C ALA A 467 -12.10 -17.32 -29.48
N ASN A 468 -10.89 -17.02 -29.93
CA ASN A 468 -10.32 -17.44 -31.21
C ASN A 468 -9.72 -18.86 -31.16
N CYS A 469 -9.70 -19.53 -30.01
CA CYS A 469 -9.08 -20.83 -29.80
C CYS A 469 -10.17 -21.92 -29.72
N GLU A 470 -10.87 -22.20 -30.85
CA GLU A 470 -12.04 -23.07 -30.90
C GLU A 470 -11.78 -24.46 -30.30
N ASP A 471 -10.64 -25.09 -30.62
CA ASP A 471 -10.28 -26.44 -30.15
C ASP A 471 -10.10 -26.48 -28.61
N TRP A 472 -9.73 -25.34 -27.98
CA TRP A 472 -9.58 -25.23 -26.55
C TRP A 472 -10.92 -24.93 -25.88
N LEU A 473 -11.80 -24.17 -26.53
CA LEU A 473 -13.10 -23.77 -25.99
C LEU A 473 -14.06 -24.93 -25.82
N GLU A 474 -14.14 -25.80 -26.81
CA GLU A 474 -15.08 -26.91 -26.79
C GLU A 474 -14.59 -28.02 -25.86
N VAL A 475 -15.44 -28.43 -24.93
CA VAL A 475 -15.14 -29.47 -23.96
C VAL A 475 -16.37 -30.36 -23.73
N GLU A 476 -16.13 -31.63 -23.46
CA GLU A 476 -17.16 -32.58 -23.06
C GLU A 476 -16.90 -33.03 -21.63
N ILE A 477 -17.89 -32.88 -20.75
CA ILE A 477 -17.85 -33.30 -19.36
C ILE A 477 -19.03 -34.23 -19.11
N ASP A 478 -18.74 -35.47 -18.68
CA ASP A 478 -19.76 -36.48 -18.40
C ASP A 478 -20.71 -36.73 -19.57
N GLY A 479 -20.23 -36.68 -20.83
CA GLY A 479 -21.00 -36.86 -22.04
C GLY A 479 -21.87 -35.66 -22.44
N GLN A 480 -21.72 -34.53 -21.75
CA GLN A 480 -22.40 -33.28 -22.08
C GLN A 480 -21.39 -32.28 -22.66
N LYS A 481 -21.80 -31.60 -23.73
CA LYS A 481 -20.97 -30.55 -24.32
C LYS A 481 -21.01 -29.28 -23.49
N GLY A 482 -19.90 -28.58 -23.45
CA GLY A 482 -19.77 -27.29 -22.80
C GLY A 482 -18.72 -26.42 -23.50
N ARG A 483 -18.73 -25.14 -23.14
CA ARG A 483 -17.78 -24.14 -23.64
C ARG A 483 -17.05 -23.53 -22.46
N ARG A 484 -15.72 -23.51 -22.53
CA ARG A 484 -14.88 -22.90 -21.51
C ARG A 484 -15.13 -21.38 -21.41
N GLU A 485 -14.98 -20.84 -20.21
CA GLU A 485 -14.97 -19.39 -20.01
C GLU A 485 -13.81 -18.75 -20.78
N THR A 486 -14.08 -17.66 -21.49
CA THR A 486 -13.07 -16.93 -22.28
C THR A 486 -12.39 -15.79 -21.52
N ASN A 487 -12.96 -15.36 -20.40
CA ASN A 487 -12.36 -14.36 -19.54
C ASN A 487 -11.18 -14.91 -18.76
N THR A 488 -10.23 -14.03 -18.49
CA THR A 488 -9.12 -14.27 -17.57
C THR A 488 -9.28 -13.47 -16.29
N MET A 489 -8.48 -13.79 -15.28
CA MET A 489 -8.47 -13.07 -14.02
C MET A 489 -7.65 -11.77 -14.13
N PRO A 490 -7.88 -10.77 -13.25
CA PRO A 490 -7.03 -9.61 -13.21
C PRO A 490 -5.65 -9.97 -12.66
N GLN A 491 -4.64 -9.16 -12.97
CA GLN A 491 -3.27 -9.31 -12.46
C GLN A 491 -3.24 -9.46 -10.91
N TRP A 492 -4.11 -8.74 -10.21
CA TRP A 492 -4.21 -8.79 -8.74
C TRP A 492 -4.56 -10.17 -8.16
N ALA A 493 -5.16 -11.05 -8.95
CA ALA A 493 -5.51 -12.39 -8.48
C ALA A 493 -4.28 -13.20 -8.06
N GLY A 494 -3.25 -13.21 -8.88
CA GLY A 494 -1.99 -13.90 -8.57
C GLY A 494 -1.28 -13.34 -7.35
N SER A 495 -1.35 -12.04 -7.11
CA SER A 495 -0.70 -11.39 -5.97
C SER A 495 -1.48 -11.51 -4.66
N CYS A 496 -2.75 -11.96 -4.68
CA CYS A 496 -3.56 -12.06 -3.46
C CYS A 496 -3.10 -13.15 -2.48
N TRP A 497 -2.28 -14.09 -2.88
CA TRP A 497 -1.96 -15.26 -2.07
C TRP A 497 -0.50 -15.72 -2.14
N TYR A 498 0.38 -15.01 -2.84
CA TYR A 498 1.77 -15.41 -3.09
C TYR A 498 2.60 -15.64 -1.84
N TYR A 499 2.30 -14.94 -0.74
CA TYR A 499 2.91 -15.17 0.58
C TYR A 499 2.67 -16.60 1.11
N ILE A 500 1.59 -17.24 0.71
CA ILE A 500 1.32 -18.66 1.03
C ILE A 500 2.25 -19.54 0.22
N ARG A 501 2.36 -19.29 -1.09
CA ARG A 501 3.16 -20.13 -1.99
C ARG A 501 4.65 -20.08 -1.68
N TYR A 502 5.16 -18.95 -1.25
CA TYR A 502 6.55 -18.83 -0.82
C TYR A 502 6.94 -19.79 0.32
N ILE A 503 6.00 -20.15 1.16
CA ILE A 503 6.25 -21.08 2.30
C ILE A 503 6.52 -22.50 1.79
N ASP A 504 5.82 -22.94 0.73
CA ASP A 504 5.88 -24.30 0.20
C ASP A 504 5.75 -24.31 -1.34
N PRO A 505 6.73 -23.72 -2.07
CA PRO A 505 6.57 -23.39 -3.49
C PRO A 505 6.53 -24.59 -4.44
N HIS A 506 7.00 -25.75 -4.00
CA HIS A 506 7.11 -26.95 -4.83
C HIS A 506 6.06 -28.02 -4.51
N ASN A 507 5.10 -27.70 -3.65
CA ASN A 507 4.02 -28.63 -3.30
C ASN A 507 3.03 -28.73 -4.48
N SER A 508 2.95 -29.94 -5.10
CA SER A 508 2.05 -30.21 -6.22
C SER A 508 0.66 -30.66 -5.79
N GLU A 509 0.52 -31.13 -4.54
CA GLU A 509 -0.70 -31.77 -4.04
C GLU A 509 -1.66 -30.78 -3.38
N GLN A 510 -1.13 -29.72 -2.79
CA GLN A 510 -1.91 -28.70 -2.10
C GLN A 510 -1.24 -27.34 -2.22
N ILE A 511 -2.01 -26.28 -1.95
CA ILE A 511 -1.53 -24.89 -2.02
C ILE A 511 -0.30 -24.66 -1.12
N CYS A 512 -0.29 -25.31 0.05
CA CYS A 512 0.80 -25.33 1.01
C CYS A 512 0.51 -26.38 2.09
N ASP A 513 1.54 -26.99 2.69
CA ASP A 513 1.38 -27.87 3.85
C ASP A 513 0.70 -27.11 5.00
N PRO A 514 -0.44 -27.59 5.53
CA PRO A 514 -1.15 -26.93 6.62
C PRO A 514 -0.30 -26.66 7.86
N LYS A 515 0.67 -27.52 8.19
CA LYS A 515 1.56 -27.33 9.32
C LYS A 515 2.47 -26.11 9.13
N LEU A 516 2.93 -25.91 7.91
CA LEU A 516 3.75 -24.75 7.56
C LEU A 516 2.93 -23.45 7.56
N LEU A 517 1.68 -23.50 7.11
CA LEU A 517 0.77 -22.34 7.18
C LEU A 517 0.54 -21.92 8.63
N ASP A 518 0.28 -22.87 9.53
CA ASP A 518 0.06 -22.59 10.95
C ASP A 518 1.29 -21.97 11.62
N LYS A 519 2.49 -22.35 11.19
CA LYS A 519 3.76 -21.86 11.73
C LYS A 519 4.14 -20.49 11.20
N TRP A 520 4.04 -20.28 9.88
CA TRP A 520 4.65 -19.12 9.22
C TRP A 520 3.73 -17.91 9.08
N LEU A 521 2.40 -18.10 9.07
CA LEU A 521 1.45 -17.00 9.00
C LEU A 521 1.02 -16.50 10.40
N PRO A 522 0.74 -15.19 10.53
CA PRO A 522 0.85 -14.14 9.52
C PRO A 522 2.31 -13.79 9.19
N VAL A 523 2.52 -13.10 8.05
CA VAL A 523 3.81 -12.50 7.69
C VAL A 523 4.17 -11.45 8.74
N ASP A 524 5.40 -11.47 9.26
CA ASP A 524 5.82 -10.59 10.36
C ASP A 524 6.09 -9.17 9.90
N LEU A 525 6.77 -9.00 8.76
CA LEU A 525 7.08 -7.69 8.16
C LEU A 525 6.83 -7.73 6.66
N TYR A 526 6.08 -6.77 6.18
CA TYR A 526 5.76 -6.55 4.77
C TYR A 526 6.10 -5.12 4.35
N VAL A 527 6.96 -4.97 3.33
CA VAL A 527 7.41 -3.66 2.85
C VAL A 527 6.98 -3.47 1.39
N GLY A 528 6.40 -2.32 1.09
CA GLY A 528 5.98 -2.01 -0.28
C GLY A 528 5.28 -0.66 -0.42
N GLY A 529 4.93 -0.29 -1.65
CA GLY A 529 4.39 1.01 -2.00
C GLY A 529 3.02 1.32 -1.40
N ALA A 530 2.81 2.57 -1.01
CA ALA A 530 1.53 3.05 -0.45
C ALA A 530 0.38 3.07 -1.47
N GLU A 531 0.68 3.07 -2.78
CA GLU A 531 -0.30 3.02 -3.87
C GLU A 531 -1.17 1.77 -3.83
N HIS A 532 -0.72 0.71 -3.18
CA HIS A 532 -1.44 -0.56 -3.05
C HIS A 532 -2.47 -0.60 -1.91
N ALA A 533 -2.64 0.49 -1.17
CA ALA A 533 -3.50 0.55 0.04
C ALA A 533 -4.93 0.04 -0.20
N VAL A 534 -5.57 0.45 -1.29
CA VAL A 534 -6.95 0.07 -1.66
C VAL A 534 -7.02 -0.87 -2.88
N LEU A 535 -5.88 -1.39 -3.32
CA LEU A 535 -5.75 -2.36 -4.41
C LEU A 535 -5.27 -3.70 -3.84
N HIS A 536 -4.00 -4.06 -4.06
CA HIS A 536 -3.41 -5.32 -3.60
C HIS A 536 -3.66 -5.60 -2.11
N LEU A 537 -3.43 -4.64 -1.22
CA LEU A 537 -3.58 -4.83 0.23
C LEU A 537 -5.03 -5.13 0.64
N LEU A 538 -6.00 -4.52 -0.03
CA LEU A 538 -7.42 -4.79 0.22
C LEU A 538 -7.84 -6.15 -0.33
N TYR A 539 -7.48 -6.44 -1.59
CA TYR A 539 -7.86 -7.69 -2.26
C TYR A 539 -7.19 -8.92 -1.62
N SER A 540 -5.92 -8.82 -1.21
CA SER A 540 -5.24 -9.90 -0.50
C SER A 540 -5.86 -10.19 0.87
N ARG A 541 -6.28 -9.17 1.60
CA ARG A 541 -7.01 -9.34 2.87
C ARG A 541 -8.35 -10.04 2.65
N PHE A 542 -9.08 -9.67 1.59
CA PHE A 542 -10.33 -10.33 1.22
C PHE A 542 -10.12 -11.81 0.90
N TRP A 543 -9.19 -12.15 0.02
CA TRP A 543 -8.90 -13.54 -0.32
C TRP A 543 -8.41 -14.34 0.88
N HIS A 544 -7.59 -13.75 1.72
CA HIS A 544 -7.14 -14.39 2.96
C HIS A 544 -8.30 -14.75 3.90
N LYS A 545 -9.27 -13.84 4.06
CA LYS A 545 -10.47 -14.10 4.87
C LYS A 545 -11.34 -15.21 4.28
N VAL A 546 -11.43 -15.29 2.96
CA VAL A 546 -12.11 -16.42 2.27
C VAL A 546 -11.38 -17.73 2.56
N LEU A 547 -10.05 -17.74 2.46
CA LEU A 547 -9.25 -18.92 2.83
C LEU A 547 -9.35 -19.29 4.31
N TYR A 548 -9.50 -18.31 5.18
CA TYR A 548 -9.79 -18.51 6.60
C TYR A 548 -11.15 -19.20 6.80
N ASP A 549 -12.18 -18.73 6.14
CA ASP A 549 -13.53 -19.34 6.19
C ASP A 549 -13.56 -20.76 5.61
N CYS A 550 -12.71 -21.04 4.61
CA CYS A 550 -12.52 -22.38 4.07
C CYS A 550 -11.67 -23.31 4.97
N GLY A 551 -11.11 -22.81 6.06
CA GLY A 551 -10.25 -23.56 6.96
C GLY A 551 -8.83 -23.83 6.43
N VAL A 552 -8.41 -23.12 5.38
CA VAL A 552 -7.06 -23.26 4.79
C VAL A 552 -6.01 -22.56 5.66
N VAL A 553 -6.32 -21.36 6.16
CA VAL A 553 -5.47 -20.60 7.08
C VAL A 553 -6.17 -20.38 8.41
N LYS A 554 -5.41 -20.22 9.51
CA LYS A 554 -5.97 -20.05 10.86
C LYS A 554 -5.90 -18.61 11.39
N CYS A 555 -5.07 -17.75 10.79
CA CYS A 555 -5.00 -16.33 11.14
C CYS A 555 -5.98 -15.53 10.29
N LYS A 556 -6.49 -14.43 10.85
CA LYS A 556 -7.51 -13.59 10.19
C LYS A 556 -6.93 -12.64 9.14
N GLU A 557 -5.63 -12.32 9.26
CA GLU A 557 -4.93 -11.34 8.43
C GLU A 557 -3.62 -11.91 7.88
N PRO A 558 -3.25 -11.59 6.63
CA PRO A 558 -2.03 -12.09 6.02
C PRO A 558 -0.76 -11.39 6.52
N TRP A 559 -0.85 -10.08 6.83
CA TRP A 559 0.25 -9.18 7.12
C TRP A 559 0.12 -8.58 8.51
N GLN A 560 1.11 -8.77 9.39
CA GLN A 560 1.08 -8.20 10.74
C GLN A 560 1.56 -6.75 10.74
N ARG A 561 2.81 -6.52 10.35
CA ARG A 561 3.41 -5.19 10.25
C ARG A 561 3.60 -4.80 8.79
N LEU A 562 3.11 -3.63 8.43
CA LEU A 562 3.27 -3.03 7.10
C LEU A 562 4.09 -1.76 7.22
N VAL A 563 5.06 -1.61 6.32
CA VAL A 563 5.86 -0.38 6.18
C VAL A 563 5.87 0.04 4.72
N HIS A 564 5.63 1.33 4.48
CA HIS A 564 5.77 1.91 3.16
C HIS A 564 7.14 2.60 3.03
N GLN A 565 7.89 2.26 1.98
CA GLN A 565 9.01 3.08 1.58
C GLN A 565 8.51 4.30 0.81
N GLY A 566 9.29 5.39 0.89
CA GLY A 566 9.08 6.59 0.08
C GLY A 566 9.43 6.36 -1.39
N MET A 567 9.42 7.40 -2.18
CA MET A 567 9.87 7.37 -3.57
C MET A 567 11.24 8.03 -3.69
N ILE A 568 12.14 7.40 -4.43
CA ILE A 568 13.35 8.07 -4.91
C ILE A 568 12.96 8.88 -6.14
N LEU A 569 13.06 10.20 -6.01
CA LEU A 569 12.75 11.16 -7.07
C LEU A 569 14.01 11.43 -7.93
N GLY A 570 13.80 11.95 -9.13
CA GLY A 570 14.90 12.49 -9.93
C GLY A 570 15.51 13.74 -9.29
N ASP A 571 16.64 14.21 -9.82
CA ASP A 571 17.40 15.37 -9.32
C ASP A 571 16.56 16.66 -9.21
N ASN A 572 15.49 16.75 -10.00
CA ASN A 572 14.54 17.86 -10.06
C ASN A 572 13.33 17.73 -9.13
N ASN A 573 13.35 16.78 -8.16
CA ASN A 573 12.23 16.43 -7.29
C ASN A 573 10.99 15.88 -8.03
N GLU A 574 11.12 15.42 -9.26
CA GLU A 574 10.03 14.79 -10.00
C GLU A 574 10.12 13.27 -9.95
N LYS A 575 8.97 12.62 -10.02
CA LYS A 575 8.92 11.15 -10.13
C LYS A 575 9.74 10.68 -11.33
N MET A 576 10.59 9.69 -11.11
CA MET A 576 11.33 9.05 -12.19
C MET A 576 10.38 8.38 -13.18
N SER A 577 10.53 8.71 -14.46
CA SER A 577 9.81 8.06 -15.55
C SER A 577 10.62 8.10 -16.83
N LYS A 578 10.36 7.13 -17.73
CA LYS A 578 11.04 7.07 -19.02
C LYS A 578 10.72 8.22 -19.95
N SER A 579 9.44 8.60 -19.94
CA SER A 579 8.98 9.74 -20.72
C SER A 579 9.70 11.05 -20.37
N ARG A 580 10.20 11.15 -19.13
CA ARG A 580 10.97 12.28 -18.63
C ARG A 580 12.49 12.10 -18.80
N GLY A 581 12.95 10.89 -19.11
CA GLY A 581 14.40 10.61 -19.29
C GLY A 581 15.25 10.75 -18.02
N ASN A 582 14.64 10.71 -16.83
CA ASN A 582 15.28 10.92 -15.52
C ASN A 582 15.45 9.65 -14.69
N VAL A 583 15.29 8.47 -15.30
CA VAL A 583 15.44 7.17 -14.63
C VAL A 583 16.90 6.85 -14.42
N VAL A 584 17.28 6.47 -13.20
CA VAL A 584 18.61 5.97 -12.86
C VAL A 584 18.58 4.45 -12.81
N ASN A 585 19.45 3.80 -13.61
CA ASN A 585 19.56 2.34 -13.66
C ASN A 585 20.51 1.85 -12.54
N PRO A 586 20.07 0.93 -11.68
CA PRO A 586 20.93 0.38 -10.64
C PRO A 586 22.18 -0.35 -11.20
N ASP A 587 22.13 -0.93 -12.40
CA ASP A 587 23.29 -1.58 -13.02
C ASP A 587 24.47 -0.61 -13.24
N ASP A 588 24.17 0.64 -13.63
CA ASP A 588 25.19 1.67 -13.82
C ASP A 588 25.84 2.05 -12.49
N ILE A 589 25.07 2.08 -11.43
CA ILE A 589 25.55 2.39 -10.08
C ILE A 589 26.38 1.24 -9.51
N VAL A 590 25.93 0.00 -9.69
CA VAL A 590 26.68 -1.19 -9.27
C VAL A 590 28.02 -1.25 -9.99
N ALA A 591 28.06 -0.97 -11.30
CA ALA A 591 29.28 -0.96 -12.08
C ALA A 591 30.26 0.14 -11.62
N SER A 592 29.78 1.34 -11.33
CA SER A 592 30.62 2.49 -10.99
C SER A 592 31.02 2.57 -9.51
N HIS A 593 30.12 2.28 -8.60
CA HIS A 593 30.30 2.49 -7.15
C HIS A 593 30.18 1.21 -6.31
N GLY A 594 29.60 0.15 -6.87
CA GLY A 594 29.31 -1.09 -6.18
C GLY A 594 27.93 -1.14 -5.54
N ALA A 595 27.43 -2.37 -5.35
CA ALA A 595 26.13 -2.63 -4.73
C ALA A 595 26.06 -2.16 -3.28
N ASP A 596 27.11 -2.39 -2.49
CA ASP A 596 27.17 -1.97 -1.09
C ASP A 596 27.07 -0.45 -0.94
N SER A 597 27.65 0.31 -1.87
CA SER A 597 27.56 1.78 -1.89
C SER A 597 26.14 2.26 -2.18
N LEU A 598 25.44 1.62 -3.10
CA LEU A 598 24.05 1.91 -3.43
C LEU A 598 23.13 1.62 -2.23
N ARG A 599 23.27 0.45 -1.63
CA ARG A 599 22.48 0.05 -0.45
C ARG A 599 22.69 1.01 0.72
N LEU A 600 23.92 1.36 1.03
CA LEU A 600 24.25 2.33 2.08
C LEU A 600 23.68 3.72 1.79
N TYR A 601 23.82 4.18 0.55
CA TYR A 601 23.32 5.49 0.15
C TYR A 601 21.79 5.59 0.31
N GLU A 602 21.04 4.62 -0.22
CA GLU A 602 19.57 4.63 -0.14
C GLU A 602 19.07 4.59 1.30
N MET A 603 19.74 3.85 2.18
CA MET A 603 19.38 3.79 3.61
C MET A 603 19.81 5.03 4.40
N PHE A 604 20.76 5.80 3.90
CA PHE A 604 21.29 6.99 4.58
C PHE A 604 20.63 8.30 4.12
N MET A 605 20.00 8.32 2.96
CA MET A 605 19.36 9.53 2.38
C MET A 605 18.43 10.25 3.35
N GLY A 606 17.66 9.49 4.14
CA GLY A 606 16.66 10.00 5.09
C GLY A 606 15.81 8.88 5.68
N PRO A 607 14.71 9.23 6.36
CA PRO A 607 13.73 8.25 6.82
C PRO A 607 13.18 7.41 5.66
N LEU A 608 12.99 6.10 5.89
CA LEU A 608 12.55 5.15 4.85
C LEU A 608 11.24 5.58 4.17
N GLU A 609 10.33 6.19 4.92
CA GLU A 609 9.01 6.59 4.43
C GLU A 609 9.03 7.91 3.64
N ALA A 610 10.15 8.64 3.65
CA ALA A 610 10.27 9.93 3.00
C ALA A 610 10.58 9.80 1.51
N SER A 611 9.88 10.59 0.68
CA SER A 611 10.26 10.73 -0.72
C SER A 611 11.40 11.74 -0.85
N LEU A 612 12.52 11.33 -1.43
CA LEU A 612 13.77 12.10 -1.46
C LEU A 612 14.38 12.12 -2.87
N PRO A 613 15.01 13.24 -3.27
CA PRO A 613 15.67 13.33 -4.57
C PRO A 613 16.98 12.53 -4.60
N TRP A 614 17.25 11.91 -5.74
CA TRP A 614 18.54 11.26 -6.01
C TRP A 614 19.69 12.26 -5.97
N SER A 615 20.82 11.86 -5.37
CA SER A 615 22.03 12.69 -5.30
C SER A 615 23.29 11.88 -5.56
N THR A 616 23.94 12.12 -6.67
CA THR A 616 25.21 11.46 -7.01
C THR A 616 26.32 11.82 -6.01
N ASN A 617 26.34 13.04 -5.47
CA ASN A 617 27.29 13.44 -4.42
C ASN A 617 27.13 12.64 -3.13
N GLY A 618 25.88 12.32 -2.77
CA GLY A 618 25.60 11.46 -1.61
C GLY A 618 26.10 10.03 -1.81
N LEU A 619 25.95 9.50 -3.03
CA LEU A 619 26.47 8.20 -3.43
C LEU A 619 28.01 8.15 -3.33
N ASP A 620 28.71 9.16 -3.85
CA ASP A 620 30.16 9.31 -3.73
C ASP A 620 30.62 9.34 -2.27
N GLY A 621 29.87 10.04 -1.42
CA GLY A 621 30.09 10.09 0.03
C GLY A 621 30.00 8.73 0.69
N SER A 622 28.99 7.95 0.34
CA SER A 622 28.78 6.59 0.83
C SER A 622 29.93 5.66 0.42
N ARG A 623 30.36 5.73 -0.82
CA ARG A 623 31.52 4.94 -1.29
C ARG A 623 32.78 5.28 -0.52
N LYS A 624 33.09 6.57 -0.37
CA LYS A 624 34.28 7.05 0.37
C LYS A 624 34.24 6.61 1.84
N TRP A 625 33.07 6.57 2.45
CA TRP A 625 32.96 6.10 3.82
C TRP A 625 33.23 4.59 3.94
N LEU A 626 32.72 3.76 3.03
CA LEU A 626 33.03 2.32 2.99
C LEU A 626 34.54 2.08 2.77
N ASP A 627 35.19 2.82 1.87
CA ASP A 627 36.64 2.75 1.68
C ASP A 627 37.39 3.11 2.97
N ARG A 628 36.87 4.07 3.72
CA ARG A 628 37.45 4.49 5.00
C ARG A 628 37.29 3.43 6.09
N VAL A 629 36.13 2.75 6.13
CA VAL A 629 35.90 1.62 7.04
C VAL A 629 36.85 0.47 6.71
N TYR A 630 36.96 0.10 5.44
CA TYR A 630 37.86 -0.97 4.99
C TYR A 630 39.32 -0.68 5.36
N ARG A 631 39.76 0.54 5.12
CA ARG A 631 41.12 0.98 5.50
C ARG A 631 41.36 0.86 7.01
N LEU A 632 40.41 1.31 7.83
CA LEU A 632 40.53 1.21 9.28
C LEU A 632 40.69 -0.23 9.74
N MET A 633 39.85 -1.12 9.24
CA MET A 633 39.79 -2.50 9.70
C MET A 633 40.95 -3.38 9.20
N ILE A 634 41.48 -3.07 7.98
CA ILE A 634 42.41 -3.97 7.29
C ILE A 634 43.80 -3.37 7.13
N GLU A 635 43.93 -2.04 6.86
CA GLU A 635 45.18 -1.45 6.39
C GLU A 635 45.94 -0.68 7.48
N THR A 636 45.25 -0.12 8.49
CA THR A 636 45.88 0.80 9.47
C THR A 636 46.71 0.09 10.54
N GLY A 637 46.48 -1.20 10.77
CA GLY A 637 47.12 -1.93 11.86
C GLY A 637 46.68 -1.49 13.27
N LYS A 638 45.58 -0.75 13.40
CA LYS A 638 45.06 -0.27 14.70
C LYS A 638 44.37 -1.35 15.54
N LEU A 639 43.99 -2.48 14.94
CA LEU A 639 43.30 -3.55 15.70
C LEU A 639 44.19 -4.18 16.75
N SER A 640 43.69 -4.31 17.96
CA SER A 640 44.40 -4.85 19.13
C SER A 640 43.56 -5.93 19.81
N ASP A 641 44.19 -7.00 20.26
CA ASP A 641 43.55 -8.04 21.06
C ASP A 641 43.32 -7.58 22.54
N GLU A 642 43.98 -6.48 22.95
CA GLU A 642 43.78 -5.89 24.27
C GLU A 642 42.82 -4.70 24.19
N ASN A 643 41.87 -4.66 25.14
CA ASN A 643 40.94 -3.54 25.29
C ASN A 643 41.55 -2.47 26.23
N ASP A 644 41.81 -1.27 25.73
CA ASP A 644 42.26 -0.11 26.54
C ASP A 644 41.08 0.67 27.13
N HIS A 645 39.86 0.21 26.93
CA HIS A 645 38.59 0.80 27.40
C HIS A 645 38.26 2.19 26.84
N SER A 646 39.06 2.72 25.94
CA SER A 646 38.84 4.08 25.36
C SER A 646 37.59 4.18 24.51
N LEU A 647 37.15 3.07 23.89
CA LEU A 647 35.99 3.00 23.02
C LEU A 647 34.74 2.33 23.63
N ASP A 648 34.83 1.87 24.90
CA ASP A 648 33.73 1.10 25.50
C ASP A 648 32.39 1.79 25.39
N ARG A 649 32.33 3.03 25.82
CA ARG A 649 31.07 3.78 25.81
C ARG A 649 30.47 3.94 24.42
N VAL A 650 31.24 4.41 23.46
CA VAL A 650 30.76 4.65 22.10
C VAL A 650 30.39 3.33 21.41
N TYR A 651 31.11 2.25 21.70
CA TYR A 651 30.78 0.92 21.20
C TYR A 651 29.40 0.44 21.71
N HIS A 652 29.17 0.44 23.03
CA HIS A 652 27.92 0.01 23.61
C HIS A 652 26.73 0.89 23.19
N GLN A 653 26.94 2.21 23.08
CA GLN A 653 25.95 3.14 22.53
C GLN A 653 25.63 2.80 21.06
N THR A 654 26.63 2.43 20.27
CA THR A 654 26.45 2.08 18.84
C THR A 654 25.68 0.77 18.71
N VAL A 655 26.02 -0.27 19.46
CA VAL A 655 25.28 -1.54 19.43
C VAL A 655 23.81 -1.33 19.80
N LYS A 656 23.55 -0.61 20.89
CA LYS A 656 22.17 -0.29 21.30
C LYS A 656 21.42 0.48 20.24
N LYS A 657 22.00 1.58 19.78
CA LYS A 657 21.34 2.48 18.80
C LYS A 657 21.04 1.76 17.47
N VAL A 658 22.00 1.00 16.95
CA VAL A 658 21.82 0.24 15.70
C VAL A 658 20.74 -0.83 15.86
N THR A 659 20.74 -1.56 16.98
CA THR A 659 19.72 -2.59 17.26
C THR A 659 18.33 -1.98 17.31
N ASP A 660 18.15 -0.92 18.10
CA ASP A 660 16.88 -0.23 18.27
C ASP A 660 16.38 0.38 16.94
N ASP A 661 17.28 0.95 16.15
CA ASP A 661 16.95 1.60 14.89
C ASP A 661 16.62 0.57 13.78
N PHE A 662 17.33 -0.56 13.71
CA PHE A 662 17.00 -1.61 12.74
C PHE A 662 15.63 -2.23 13.02
N GLU A 663 15.27 -2.45 14.30
CA GLU A 663 13.93 -2.92 14.67
C GLU A 663 12.82 -1.93 14.25
N LYS A 664 13.12 -0.64 14.25
CA LYS A 664 12.19 0.44 13.89
C LYS A 664 12.31 0.90 12.44
N LEU A 665 13.21 0.29 11.65
CA LEU A 665 13.56 0.68 10.28
C LEU A 665 14.12 2.12 10.17
N GLY A 666 14.74 2.61 11.23
CA GLY A 666 15.41 3.92 11.29
C GLY A 666 16.86 3.85 10.79
N PHE A 667 17.08 3.39 9.58
CA PHE A 667 18.41 3.06 9.06
C PHE A 667 19.33 4.26 8.94
N ASN A 668 18.82 5.43 8.59
CA ASN A 668 19.60 6.67 8.45
C ASN A 668 20.23 7.09 9.79
N THR A 669 19.53 6.95 10.90
CA THR A 669 20.06 7.29 12.23
C THR A 669 21.00 6.20 12.74
N ALA A 670 20.78 4.92 12.42
CA ALA A 670 21.70 3.85 12.69
C ALA A 670 23.05 4.06 11.98
N ILE A 671 23.02 4.41 10.67
CA ILE A 671 24.20 4.70 9.88
C ILE A 671 24.95 5.92 10.43
N SER A 672 24.23 6.96 10.84
CA SER A 672 24.85 8.13 11.50
C SER A 672 25.61 7.73 12.75
N GLN A 673 25.05 6.85 13.58
CA GLN A 673 25.73 6.32 14.77
C GLN A 673 26.97 5.46 14.40
N MET A 674 26.87 4.65 13.33
CA MET A 674 28.01 3.91 12.82
C MET A 674 29.15 4.83 12.37
N MET A 675 28.83 5.97 11.74
CA MET A 675 29.80 6.97 11.33
C MET A 675 30.49 7.62 12.54
N ILE A 676 29.76 7.87 13.62
CA ILE A 676 30.32 8.37 14.90
C ILE A 676 31.33 7.36 15.45
N PHE A 677 30.98 6.08 15.52
CA PHE A 677 31.87 5.04 15.99
C PHE A 677 33.18 4.97 15.20
N ILE A 678 33.10 4.98 13.87
CA ILE A 678 34.29 4.97 12.99
C ILE A 678 35.15 6.21 13.21
N ASN A 679 34.56 7.39 13.41
CA ASN A 679 35.29 8.60 13.71
C ASN A 679 36.06 8.51 15.03
N GLU A 680 35.46 7.93 16.07
CA GLU A 680 36.14 7.71 17.36
C GLU A 680 37.24 6.66 17.25
N CYS A 681 37.03 5.58 16.47
CA CYS A 681 38.08 4.61 16.19
C CYS A 681 39.32 5.24 15.49
N TYR A 682 39.11 6.20 14.58
CA TYR A 682 40.22 6.92 13.95
C TYR A 682 41.03 7.80 14.90
N LYS A 683 40.37 8.36 15.94
CA LYS A 683 41.02 9.16 16.98
C LYS A 683 41.76 8.30 18.01
N ALA A 684 41.23 7.10 18.31
CA ALA A 684 41.84 6.18 19.26
C ALA A 684 43.22 5.69 18.75
N GLU A 685 44.11 5.38 19.67
CA GLU A 685 45.41 4.79 19.34
C GLU A 685 45.25 3.34 18.88
N HIS A 686 44.43 2.60 19.56
CA HIS A 686 44.08 1.22 19.25
C HIS A 686 42.55 1.03 19.18
N VAL A 687 42.11 0.01 18.44
CA VAL A 687 40.72 -0.42 18.37
C VAL A 687 40.65 -1.88 18.84
N TYR A 688 39.89 -2.14 19.88
CA TYR A 688 39.70 -3.51 20.37
C TYR A 688 39.07 -4.38 19.26
N LYS A 689 39.76 -5.48 18.93
CA LYS A 689 39.38 -6.33 17.79
C LYS A 689 37.96 -6.82 17.86
N GLU A 690 37.49 -7.22 19.04
CA GLU A 690 36.10 -7.68 19.24
C GLU A 690 35.07 -6.58 18.88
N TYR A 691 35.37 -5.32 19.24
CA TYR A 691 34.50 -4.20 18.90
C TYR A 691 34.46 -3.95 17.40
N ALA A 692 35.60 -4.06 16.72
CA ALA A 692 35.70 -3.96 15.29
C ALA A 692 34.93 -5.08 14.59
N GLU A 693 35.08 -6.32 15.02
CA GLU A 693 34.36 -7.48 14.46
C GLU A 693 32.86 -7.38 14.69
N ASN A 694 32.41 -6.97 15.86
CA ASN A 694 31.01 -6.75 16.14
C ASN A 694 30.41 -5.58 15.33
N PHE A 695 31.21 -4.53 15.06
CA PHE A 695 30.81 -3.46 14.14
C PHE A 695 30.63 -3.99 12.72
N ILE A 696 31.54 -4.85 12.23
CA ILE A 696 31.46 -5.47 10.90
C ILE A 696 30.19 -6.34 10.79
N LYS A 697 29.82 -7.07 11.86
CA LYS A 697 28.55 -7.82 11.90
C LYS A 697 27.35 -6.93 11.70
N MET A 698 27.25 -5.80 12.39
CA MET A 698 26.16 -4.85 12.21
C MET A 698 26.14 -4.23 10.81
N LEU A 699 27.29 -3.79 10.32
CA LEU A 699 27.43 -3.19 8.99
C LEU A 699 27.13 -4.20 7.87
N SER A 700 27.35 -5.49 8.08
CA SER A 700 27.10 -6.54 7.08
C SER A 700 25.61 -6.62 6.66
N CYS A 701 24.70 -6.14 7.50
CA CYS A 701 23.29 -6.06 7.15
C CYS A 701 23.06 -5.03 6.02
N ILE A 702 23.85 -3.96 6.00
CA ILE A 702 23.74 -2.87 4.99
C ILE A 702 24.66 -3.14 3.80
N ALA A 703 25.95 -3.45 4.07
CA ALA A 703 27.01 -3.61 3.09
C ALA A 703 27.62 -5.03 3.18
N PRO A 704 26.88 -6.06 2.71
CA PRO A 704 27.25 -7.45 2.96
C PRO A 704 28.53 -7.90 2.29
N HIS A 705 28.81 -7.43 1.08
CA HIS A 705 29.97 -7.90 0.31
C HIS A 705 31.31 -7.47 0.93
N ILE A 706 31.45 -6.20 1.24
CA ILE A 706 32.66 -5.66 1.89
C ILE A 706 32.86 -6.27 3.29
N CYS A 707 31.77 -6.49 4.01
CA CYS A 707 31.83 -7.06 5.37
C CYS A 707 32.22 -8.54 5.36
N GLU A 708 31.72 -9.36 4.43
CA GLU A 708 32.20 -10.73 4.23
C GLU A 708 33.69 -10.75 3.87
N GLU A 709 34.14 -9.83 3.02
CA GLU A 709 35.54 -9.74 2.64
C GLU A 709 36.43 -9.36 3.83
N MET A 710 36.06 -8.34 4.61
CA MET A 710 36.79 -7.98 5.82
C MET A 710 36.78 -9.11 6.85
N TRP A 711 35.64 -9.81 7.03
CA TRP A 711 35.50 -10.93 7.94
C TRP A 711 36.47 -12.07 7.59
N GLN A 712 36.57 -12.43 6.31
CA GLN A 712 37.52 -13.42 5.82
C GLN A 712 38.98 -12.98 6.04
N GLN A 713 39.27 -11.72 5.75
CA GLN A 713 40.66 -11.18 5.91
C GLN A 713 41.09 -11.10 7.39
N LEU A 714 40.13 -11.02 8.33
CA LEU A 714 40.40 -11.07 9.77
C LEU A 714 40.61 -12.50 10.30
N GLY A 715 40.56 -13.51 9.42
CA GLY A 715 40.89 -14.90 9.73
C GLY A 715 39.69 -15.83 9.94
N HIS A 716 38.49 -15.39 9.66
CA HIS A 716 37.30 -16.22 9.75
C HIS A 716 37.05 -16.98 8.44
N ASN A 717 36.67 -18.25 8.53
CA ASN A 717 36.45 -19.12 7.38
C ASN A 717 34.97 -19.23 6.97
N ASP A 718 34.08 -19.03 7.94
CA ASP A 718 32.64 -19.13 7.73
C ASP A 718 32.04 -17.78 7.35
N SER A 719 30.86 -17.79 6.71
CA SER A 719 30.12 -16.57 6.40
C SER A 719 29.72 -15.82 7.67
N ILE A 720 29.80 -14.49 7.61
CA ILE A 720 29.31 -13.59 8.69
C ILE A 720 27.79 -13.66 8.90
N ALA A 721 27.04 -14.18 7.94
CA ALA A 721 25.58 -14.13 7.90
C ALA A 721 24.88 -14.77 9.10
N TYR A 722 25.52 -15.76 9.74
CA TYR A 722 24.96 -16.50 10.90
C TYR A 722 25.70 -16.24 12.21
N GLU A 723 26.62 -15.28 12.23
CA GLU A 723 27.28 -14.86 13.46
C GLU A 723 26.28 -14.27 14.46
N PRO A 724 26.47 -14.46 15.77
CA PRO A 724 25.58 -13.88 16.79
C PRO A 724 25.55 -12.35 16.71
N TRP A 725 24.35 -11.79 16.83
CA TRP A 725 24.18 -10.33 16.93
C TRP A 725 24.90 -9.77 18.15
N PRO A 726 25.62 -8.66 18.03
CA PRO A 726 26.34 -8.05 19.14
C PRO A 726 25.41 -7.66 20.30
N THR A 727 25.93 -7.79 21.52
CA THR A 727 25.26 -7.36 22.75
C THR A 727 25.90 -6.12 23.33
N TYR A 728 25.15 -5.40 24.14
CA TYR A 728 25.67 -4.21 24.84
C TYR A 728 25.41 -4.30 26.35
N ASP A 729 26.27 -3.62 27.14
CA ASP A 729 26.10 -3.48 28.60
C ASP A 729 25.43 -2.14 28.89
N GLU A 730 24.26 -2.16 29.53
CA GLU A 730 23.52 -0.96 29.89
C GLU A 730 24.29 -0.06 30.87
N LYS A 731 25.15 -0.64 31.71
CA LYS A 731 25.99 0.12 32.63
C LYS A 731 26.96 1.04 31.90
N MET A 732 27.41 0.65 30.70
CA MET A 732 28.32 1.43 29.88
C MET A 732 27.62 2.57 29.15
N LEU A 733 26.30 2.61 29.14
CA LEU A 733 25.48 3.67 28.51
C LEU A 733 25.32 4.87 29.43
N VAL A 734 25.48 4.67 30.76
CA VAL A 734 25.33 5.75 31.75
C VAL A 734 26.58 6.61 31.70
N SER A 735 26.43 7.86 31.30
CA SER A 735 27.50 8.85 31.41
C SER A 735 27.50 9.40 32.83
N ASP A 736 28.61 9.21 33.51
CA ASP A 736 28.91 9.96 34.76
C ASP A 736 29.17 11.44 34.49
N THR A 737 29.30 11.82 33.21
CA THR A 737 29.49 13.19 32.75
C THR A 737 28.32 13.67 31.87
N VAL A 738 28.09 14.96 31.85
CA VAL A 738 27.09 15.64 31.01
C VAL A 738 27.75 16.85 30.34
N GLN A 739 27.40 17.06 29.07
CA GLN A 739 27.84 18.25 28.34
C GLN A 739 26.93 19.42 28.67
N MET A 740 27.49 20.49 29.27
CA MET A 740 26.77 21.72 29.58
C MET A 740 27.19 22.83 28.59
N GLY A 741 26.19 23.55 28.05
CA GLY A 741 26.43 24.76 27.26
C GLY A 741 26.76 25.94 28.19
N ILE A 742 27.74 26.77 27.83
CA ILE A 742 28.04 28.02 28.54
C ILE A 742 27.58 29.19 27.67
N GLN A 743 26.71 30.00 28.25
CA GLN A 743 26.23 31.21 27.62
C GLN A 743 26.81 32.46 28.33
N VAL A 744 27.09 33.47 27.52
CA VAL A 744 27.36 34.82 28.04
C VAL A 744 26.30 35.76 27.46
N ASN A 745 25.52 36.39 28.35
CA ASN A 745 24.36 37.19 27.98
C ASN A 745 23.42 36.46 27.02
N GLY A 746 23.11 35.16 27.29
CA GLY A 746 22.19 34.35 26.52
C GLY A 746 22.73 33.79 25.19
N LYS A 747 23.98 34.09 24.81
CA LYS A 747 24.61 33.55 23.59
C LYS A 747 25.60 32.45 23.97
N LEU A 748 25.44 31.26 23.34
CA LEU A 748 26.33 30.10 23.53
C LEU A 748 27.77 30.49 23.13
N ARG A 749 28.74 30.27 24.06
CA ARG A 749 30.15 30.59 23.85
C ARG A 749 31.10 29.41 23.96
N ALA A 750 30.75 28.44 24.79
CA ALA A 750 31.52 27.21 24.94
C ALA A 750 30.61 26.04 25.36
N LYS A 751 31.16 24.85 25.33
CA LYS A 751 30.61 23.65 25.94
C LYS A 751 31.67 23.03 26.84
N ILE A 752 31.25 22.59 28.02
CA ILE A 752 32.11 21.87 28.98
C ILE A 752 31.52 20.53 29.29
N GLU A 753 32.34 19.55 29.56
CA GLU A 753 31.96 18.27 30.10
C GLU A 753 32.20 18.25 31.62
N VAL A 754 31.15 17.97 32.37
CA VAL A 754 31.19 17.96 33.82
C VAL A 754 30.61 16.67 34.38
N ALA A 755 31.02 16.24 35.54
CA ALA A 755 30.40 15.13 36.24
C ALA A 755 28.90 15.42 36.47
N LYS A 756 28.04 14.42 36.30
CA LYS A 756 26.56 14.56 36.39
C LYS A 756 26.10 15.08 37.76
N ASP A 757 26.94 14.87 38.79
CA ASP A 757 26.71 15.34 40.17
C ASP A 757 27.68 16.45 40.61
N ALA A 758 28.39 17.06 39.63
CA ALA A 758 29.26 18.19 39.95
C ALA A 758 28.49 19.30 40.65
N ASP A 759 29.11 19.89 41.68
CA ASP A 759 28.53 21.05 42.38
C ASP A 759 28.61 22.29 41.48
N ASP A 760 27.76 23.26 41.76
CA ASP A 760 27.64 24.46 40.95
C ASP A 760 28.94 25.31 40.94
N GLU A 761 29.76 25.27 42.00
CA GLU A 761 31.00 26.02 42.05
C GLU A 761 32.07 25.41 41.12
N ALA A 762 32.21 24.06 41.11
CA ALA A 762 33.11 23.37 40.19
C ALA A 762 32.71 23.61 38.75
N VAL A 763 31.39 23.60 38.45
CA VAL A 763 30.86 23.91 37.11
C VAL A 763 31.15 25.33 36.67
N LYS A 764 31.01 26.30 37.59
CA LYS A 764 31.36 27.71 37.32
C LYS A 764 32.84 27.88 37.05
N GLU A 765 33.69 27.25 37.84
CA GLU A 765 35.15 27.31 37.66
C GLU A 765 35.58 26.82 36.30
N LEU A 766 35.09 25.63 35.89
CA LEU A 766 35.32 25.10 34.56
C LEU A 766 34.77 25.97 33.41
N ALA A 767 33.63 26.62 33.65
CA ALA A 767 33.05 27.55 32.67
C ALA A 767 33.95 28.78 32.44
N PHE A 768 34.50 29.36 33.52
CA PHE A 768 35.41 30.49 33.42
C PHE A 768 36.80 30.15 32.88
N GLN A 769 37.20 28.88 32.87
CA GLN A 769 38.47 28.45 32.28
C GLN A 769 38.44 28.44 30.75
N GLN A 770 37.26 28.44 30.12
CA GLN A 770 37.13 28.40 28.68
C GLN A 770 37.56 29.71 28.02
N GLU A 771 38.47 29.62 27.03
CA GLU A 771 39.03 30.82 26.34
C GLU A 771 37.96 31.70 25.72
N ASN A 772 36.96 31.12 25.07
CA ASN A 772 35.84 31.85 24.45
C ASN A 772 34.93 32.53 25.51
N VAL A 773 34.89 32.02 26.74
CA VAL A 773 34.15 32.64 27.84
C VAL A 773 34.96 33.80 28.39
N LYS A 774 36.23 33.59 28.62
CA LYS A 774 37.19 34.64 29.07
C LYS A 774 37.14 35.86 28.15
N ALA A 775 37.22 35.63 26.80
CA ALA A 775 37.18 36.69 25.81
C ALA A 775 35.90 37.57 25.87
N HIS A 776 34.83 37.06 26.49
CA HIS A 776 33.56 37.79 26.64
C HIS A 776 33.27 38.26 28.05
N THR A 777 34.08 37.85 29.04
CA THR A 777 33.92 38.21 30.46
C THR A 777 35.06 39.08 31.00
N ASP A 778 36.27 38.97 30.41
CA ASP A 778 37.44 39.76 30.89
C ASP A 778 37.18 41.26 30.76
N GLY A 779 37.45 41.95 31.82
CA GLY A 779 37.25 43.40 31.91
C GLY A 779 35.81 43.86 32.08
N LYS A 780 34.86 42.91 32.24
CA LYS A 780 33.44 43.23 32.48
C LYS A 780 33.03 42.87 33.92
N ASN A 781 32.02 43.59 34.40
CA ASN A 781 31.45 43.28 35.70
C ASN A 781 30.48 42.08 35.59
N ILE A 782 30.77 40.99 36.32
CA ILE A 782 29.89 39.82 36.40
C ILE A 782 28.71 40.14 37.32
N VAL A 783 27.53 40.24 36.73
CA VAL A 783 26.31 40.57 37.48
C VAL A 783 25.73 39.32 38.13
N LYS A 784 25.68 38.19 37.42
CA LYS A 784 25.10 36.93 37.90
C LYS A 784 25.62 35.75 37.10
N VAL A 785 25.80 34.62 37.77
CA VAL A 785 26.04 33.32 37.12
C VAL A 785 24.89 32.37 37.50
N ILE A 786 24.18 31.88 36.52
CA ILE A 786 23.04 30.97 36.69
C ILE A 786 23.48 29.61 36.19
N VAL A 787 23.51 28.61 37.06
CA VAL A 787 23.76 27.22 36.74
C VAL A 787 22.41 26.48 36.74
N VAL A 788 22.04 25.93 35.60
CA VAL A 788 20.92 24.99 35.51
C VAL A 788 21.54 23.59 35.43
N LYS A 789 21.42 22.82 36.48
CA LYS A 789 22.08 21.53 36.67
C LYS A 789 21.91 20.64 35.47
N ASN A 790 23.02 20.09 34.97
CA ASN A 790 23.06 19.16 33.79
C ASN A 790 22.55 19.75 32.46
N LYS A 791 22.38 21.07 32.33
CA LYS A 791 21.87 21.71 31.12
C LYS A 791 22.74 22.85 30.61
N ILE A 792 22.87 23.89 31.38
CA ILE A 792 23.47 25.15 30.93
C ILE A 792 24.01 26.02 32.07
N VAL A 793 25.08 26.75 31.75
CA VAL A 793 25.56 27.86 32.59
C VAL A 793 25.34 29.18 31.83
N ASN A 794 24.65 30.13 32.39
CA ASN A 794 24.50 31.46 31.81
C ASN A 794 25.19 32.53 32.67
N ILE A 795 26.19 33.20 32.11
CA ILE A 795 26.97 34.26 32.74
C ILE A 795 26.43 35.60 32.23
N VAL A 796 25.92 36.41 33.14
CA VAL A 796 25.42 37.75 32.83
C VAL A 796 26.51 38.77 33.18
N VAL A 797 26.95 39.50 32.16
CA VAL A 797 27.99 40.56 32.33
C VAL A 797 27.47 41.91 31.85
N LYS A 798 27.96 42.96 32.49
CA LYS A 798 27.74 44.38 32.15
C LYS A 798 29.02 45.03 31.73
#